data_ffe239daef7c42f12716425e91bf3c73
#
_entry.id   ffe239daef7c42f12716425e91bf3c73
#
_cell.length_a   1.000
_cell.length_b   1.000
_cell.length_c   1.000
_cell.angle_alpha   90.00
_cell.angle_beta   90.00
_cell.angle_gamma   90.00
#
_symmetry.space_group_name_H-M   'P 1'
#
loop_
_entity.id
_entity.type
_entity.pdbx_description
1 polymer ?
#
loop_
_entity_poly.entity_id
_entity_poly.type
_entity_poly.pdbx_seq_one_letter_code
_entity_poly.pdbx_strand_id
1 'polypeptide(L)'
;MKIGKSRLFALAAAHGAALLAVPPALQAQAPSGQLEEIIVTARQREERIEDVPVSITAFTASEIKDAGIERPTDFIALTPGVSQVQTAEAGDLQLNIRGINTGRDAETNFALVVDGVLQTNPQALNQELSGVTQIEVLKGPQGALYGRNALAGALIMTTRKPGEEWQSEVTAGYGSDNTYKGSLYFGGPLGESLRGSLAAYTRHTDGQWENLKNDCDDCVDKFEETGVSARLLFDLGGGEMDFKAKYSQLESGAINFNGSVALPDAAAFLGIPALYENPNDHNFRYINNINPENEQENINLSLKGDWDVGFATLTSYVAWNDQTNYFLTDGASDAFFLYAFDDTCRATNDQNLADPGYEAPFFGVPSDLWFTPEGGGAAGFLPPYGPSTCGGYQYQQRDQEDLSVELRLTSPGDQALRWVGGVYFADIERHVIVSQGSDLQQGLRTTGFVPASGPNPTDLLYDDDFGSQVYAVFGQVAYDVMDNLEFALALRFDSEDRDVSNNVPTCADGGDRCFAQTPNFGTAWGGLVPLPYYINPAYQTNPALADSGIPDRNETFEQLQPKVSANWNVTDDFAVFASYGYGFRSGGFNSSGSEATSDVWYGGLALDDGTPNLDVSDRFEKEVSKAAELGFKSYLLDRSLSLNAAVYHTTVDDMQFFNFFAGPFGLLRVVTNIDEVTIQGAEVDARWQVNDVFSVFGGYAYTDGNIDKYAGRPYTKDNEVPYAPEYTGNVGAQAEFPLGQALELVARVDASFVGETWFHPVQDERLPNLFTAFGFGQGEFSKMKRDPYAVVNARLTLQAERWGVTAWGRNVGDEEYLAEIIPAPEFGASFIHDAPGDSYGLEVSFRF
;
A
#
# COMPACT_ATOMS: atom_id res chain seq x y z
N MET A 1 3.66 -14.01 -31.57
CA MET A 1 3.18 -15.36 -31.96
C MET A 1 2.43 -15.90 -30.77
N LYS A 2 1.14 -15.60 -30.67
CA LYS A 2 0.28 -15.92 -29.49
C LYS A 2 0.00 -17.42 -29.49
N ILE A 3 0.51 -18.12 -28.49
CA ILE A 3 0.15 -19.52 -28.19
C ILE A 3 -0.82 -19.46 -27.00
N GLY A 4 -2.07 -19.82 -27.25
CA GLY A 4 -3.13 -19.81 -26.22
C GLY A 4 -2.84 -20.79 -25.08
N LYS A 5 -2.85 -20.25 -23.87
CA LYS A 5 -2.49 -20.94 -22.61
C LYS A 5 -3.66 -21.63 -21.88
N SER A 6 -4.74 -21.99 -22.55
CA SER A 6 -5.94 -22.55 -21.88
C SER A 6 -6.06 -24.07 -21.84
N ARG A 7 -4.96 -24.84 -21.77
CA ARG A 7 -5.04 -26.33 -21.78
C ARG A 7 -4.11 -27.07 -20.80
N LEU A 8 -3.73 -26.52 -19.67
CA LEU A 8 -2.85 -27.25 -18.73
C LEU A 8 -3.52 -27.71 -17.42
N PHE A 9 -4.77 -27.37 -17.14
CA PHE A 9 -5.42 -27.71 -15.86
C PHE A 9 -6.33 -28.96 -15.86
N ALA A 10 -6.44 -29.68 -16.94
CA ALA A 10 -7.40 -30.81 -17.08
C ALA A 10 -6.84 -32.22 -16.83
N LEU A 11 -5.60 -32.40 -16.38
CA LEU A 11 -4.98 -33.74 -16.31
C LEU A 11 -4.55 -34.23 -14.91
N ALA A 12 -4.87 -33.53 -13.83
CA ALA A 12 -4.46 -33.94 -12.46
C ALA A 12 -5.56 -34.61 -11.62
N ALA A 13 -6.75 -34.81 -12.14
CA ALA A 13 -7.92 -35.25 -11.33
C ALA A 13 -8.24 -36.75 -11.35
N ALA A 14 -7.39 -37.62 -11.86
CA ALA A 14 -7.75 -39.05 -11.95
C ALA A 14 -6.60 -39.99 -11.63
N HIS A 15 -6.09 -40.08 -10.38
CA HIS A 15 -5.42 -41.27 -9.82
C HIS A 15 -5.01 -41.01 -8.36
N GLY A 16 -5.86 -41.30 -7.41
CA GLY A 16 -5.51 -41.14 -5.98
C GLY A 16 -6.54 -41.67 -5.01
N ALA A 17 -6.94 -42.93 -5.20
CA ALA A 17 -7.75 -43.63 -4.16
C ALA A 17 -7.00 -44.87 -3.76
N ALA A 18 -6.28 -44.84 -2.69
CA ALA A 18 -5.96 -45.89 -1.69
C ALA A 18 -4.62 -45.62 -1.01
N LEU A 19 -4.65 -45.20 0.27
CA LEU A 19 -3.60 -45.62 1.23
C LEU A 19 -4.04 -45.27 2.68
N LEU A 20 -4.14 -46.27 3.42
CA LEU A 20 -4.14 -46.70 4.80
C LEU A 20 -3.81 -45.70 5.93
N ALA A 21 -4.60 -45.83 7.00
CA ALA A 21 -4.58 -45.15 8.24
C ALA A 21 -3.30 -45.40 9.07
N VAL A 22 -2.70 -44.30 9.58
CA VAL A 22 -1.76 -44.29 10.72
C VAL A 22 -2.38 -43.36 11.76
N PRO A 23 -2.37 -43.71 13.07
CA PRO A 23 -2.98 -42.89 14.11
C PRO A 23 -2.14 -41.65 14.42
N PRO A 24 -2.76 -40.50 14.71
CA PRO A 24 -2.03 -39.27 15.03
C PRO A 24 -1.40 -39.31 16.44
N ALA A 25 -0.24 -38.70 16.55
CA ALA A 25 0.38 -38.38 17.86
C ALA A 25 -0.46 -37.31 18.58
N LEU A 26 -0.81 -37.60 19.85
CA LEU A 26 -1.49 -36.65 20.73
C LEU A 26 -0.62 -35.39 20.91
N GLN A 27 -1.04 -34.28 20.33
CA GLN A 27 -0.63 -32.97 20.86
C GLN A 27 -1.25 -32.79 22.23
N ALA A 28 -0.45 -32.34 23.20
CA ALA A 28 -0.94 -32.03 24.53
C ALA A 28 -1.88 -30.81 24.40
N GLN A 29 -3.18 -31.02 24.57
CA GLN A 29 -4.15 -29.94 24.73
C GLN A 29 -3.77 -29.13 25.96
N ALA A 30 -3.69 -27.81 25.82
CA ALA A 30 -3.64 -26.88 26.94
C ALA A 30 -4.83 -27.13 27.89
N PRO A 31 -4.72 -26.81 29.18
CA PRO A 31 -5.86 -26.92 30.11
C PRO A 31 -7.02 -26.09 29.56
N SER A 32 -8.21 -26.67 29.49
CA SER A 32 -9.42 -26.04 28.97
C SER A 32 -9.64 -24.66 29.60
N GLY A 33 -9.79 -23.62 28.75
CA GLY A 33 -10.10 -22.23 29.17
C GLY A 33 -8.90 -21.30 29.33
N GLN A 34 -7.67 -21.71 29.02
CA GLN A 34 -6.48 -20.82 29.01
C GLN A 34 -6.10 -20.41 27.58
N LEU A 35 -5.62 -19.16 27.42
CA LEU A 35 -5.03 -18.71 26.17
C LEU A 35 -3.67 -19.37 25.92
N GLU A 36 -3.39 -19.71 24.67
CA GLU A 36 -2.08 -20.22 24.26
C GLU A 36 -1.01 -19.14 24.40
N GLU A 37 0.21 -19.55 24.76
CA GLU A 37 1.36 -18.67 24.80
C GLU A 37 1.80 -18.33 23.39
N ILE A 38 1.94 -17.03 23.09
CA ILE A 38 2.35 -16.56 21.75
C ILE A 38 3.86 -16.34 21.75
N ILE A 39 4.55 -17.10 20.91
CA ILE A 39 5.97 -16.91 20.64
C ILE A 39 6.13 -16.02 19.40
N VAL A 40 6.96 -14.99 19.51
CA VAL A 40 7.24 -14.02 18.45
C VAL A 40 8.72 -13.95 18.11
N THR A 41 9.05 -13.40 16.93
CA THR A 41 10.44 -13.27 16.46
C THR A 41 10.91 -11.81 16.37
N ALA A 42 10.24 -10.94 17.05
CA ALA A 42 10.36 -9.48 17.02
C ALA A 42 11.78 -8.91 17.30
N ARG A 43 12.66 -9.66 17.98
CA ARG A 43 14.05 -9.26 18.25
C ARG A 43 15.08 -10.18 17.59
N GLN A 44 14.73 -10.76 16.43
CA GLN A 44 15.59 -11.68 15.67
C GLN A 44 15.89 -12.99 16.45
N ARG A 45 15.02 -13.36 17.39
CA ARG A 45 15.02 -14.60 18.17
C ARG A 45 13.60 -14.94 18.61
N GLU A 46 13.35 -16.22 18.91
CA GLU A 46 12.07 -16.66 19.46
C GLU A 46 11.98 -16.26 20.94
N GLU A 47 10.94 -15.51 21.28
CA GLU A 47 10.66 -15.01 22.63
C GLU A 47 9.17 -14.99 22.89
N ARG A 48 8.75 -15.06 24.15
CA ARG A 48 7.34 -14.85 24.50
C ARG A 48 6.96 -13.41 24.22
N ILE A 49 5.73 -13.18 23.78
CA ILE A 49 5.25 -11.83 23.45
C ILE A 49 5.38 -10.88 24.66
N GLU A 50 5.25 -11.37 25.91
CA GLU A 50 5.36 -10.59 27.14
C GLU A 50 6.81 -10.11 27.39
N ASP A 51 7.81 -10.85 26.92
CA ASP A 51 9.22 -10.53 27.15
C ASP A 51 9.76 -9.48 26.17
N VAL A 52 8.97 -9.12 25.16
CA VAL A 52 9.37 -8.13 24.14
C VAL A 52 8.92 -6.73 24.54
N PRO A 53 9.84 -5.75 24.74
CA PRO A 53 9.54 -4.40 25.21
C PRO A 53 9.06 -3.47 24.08
N VAL A 54 7.99 -3.88 23.39
CA VAL A 54 7.33 -3.11 22.32
C VAL A 54 5.87 -3.56 22.20
N SER A 55 5.00 -2.69 21.75
CA SER A 55 3.63 -3.06 21.42
C SER A 55 3.61 -3.93 20.16
N ILE A 56 3.02 -5.12 20.29
CA ILE A 56 2.92 -6.13 19.22
C ILE A 56 1.50 -6.66 19.17
N THR A 57 0.96 -6.72 17.96
CA THR A 57 -0.22 -7.55 17.64
C THR A 57 0.27 -8.75 16.85
N ALA A 58 -0.06 -9.96 17.29
CA ALA A 58 0.34 -11.20 16.61
C ALA A 58 -0.88 -12.04 16.27
N PHE A 59 -0.85 -12.65 15.08
CA PHE A 59 -1.88 -13.59 14.60
C PHE A 59 -1.23 -14.95 14.39
N THR A 60 -1.75 -15.96 15.08
CA THR A 60 -1.35 -17.36 14.95
C THR A 60 -1.98 -17.99 13.71
N ALA A 61 -1.50 -19.17 13.31
CA ALA A 61 -2.07 -19.92 12.17
C ALA A 61 -3.57 -20.23 12.33
N SER A 62 -4.03 -20.50 13.57
CA SER A 62 -5.45 -20.71 13.85
C SER A 62 -6.25 -19.42 13.68
N GLU A 63 -5.76 -18.29 14.20
CA GLU A 63 -6.41 -16.99 14.08
C GLU A 63 -6.47 -16.50 12.63
N ILE A 64 -5.39 -16.70 11.85
CA ILE A 64 -5.35 -16.41 10.41
C ILE A 64 -6.44 -17.17 9.68
N LYS A 65 -6.57 -18.48 9.97
CA LYS A 65 -7.59 -19.33 9.36
C LYS A 65 -9.01 -18.94 9.80
N ASP A 66 -9.24 -18.78 11.09
CA ASP A 66 -10.58 -18.56 11.65
C ASP A 66 -11.12 -17.17 11.32
N ALA A 67 -10.25 -16.17 11.28
CA ALA A 67 -10.58 -14.83 10.82
C ALA A 67 -10.69 -14.73 9.28
N GLY A 68 -10.16 -15.71 8.54
CA GLY A 68 -10.11 -15.67 7.08
C GLY A 68 -9.18 -14.57 6.56
N ILE A 69 -8.01 -14.42 7.22
CA ILE A 69 -6.97 -13.51 6.78
C ILE A 69 -6.31 -14.09 5.53
N GLU A 70 -6.58 -13.48 4.39
CA GLU A 70 -6.09 -13.87 3.06
C GLU A 70 -5.23 -12.78 2.45
N ARG A 71 -5.51 -11.53 2.78
CA ARG A 71 -4.80 -10.34 2.27
C ARG A 71 -4.41 -9.41 3.42
N PRO A 72 -3.48 -8.47 3.18
CA PRO A 72 -3.06 -7.50 4.20
C PRO A 72 -4.22 -6.72 4.83
N THR A 73 -5.22 -6.34 4.03
CA THR A 73 -6.42 -5.65 4.48
C THR A 73 -7.10 -6.34 5.66
N ASP A 74 -7.12 -7.68 5.66
CA ASP A 74 -7.84 -8.47 6.64
C ASP A 74 -7.20 -8.37 8.03
N PHE A 75 -5.87 -8.52 8.16
CA PHE A 75 -5.22 -8.41 9.47
C PHE A 75 -5.02 -6.95 9.91
N ILE A 76 -4.88 -6.02 8.98
CA ILE A 76 -4.78 -4.59 9.28
C ILE A 76 -6.06 -4.12 9.96
N ALA A 77 -7.24 -4.49 9.44
CA ALA A 77 -8.54 -4.16 10.04
C ALA A 77 -8.70 -4.70 11.48
N LEU A 78 -7.97 -5.78 11.83
CA LEU A 78 -7.95 -6.39 13.16
C LEU A 78 -6.79 -5.89 14.05
N THR A 79 -6.00 -4.90 13.61
CA THR A 79 -4.83 -4.38 14.31
C THR A 79 -5.06 -2.93 14.76
N PRO A 80 -5.32 -2.66 16.06
CA PRO A 80 -5.51 -1.29 16.55
C PRO A 80 -4.27 -0.41 16.32
N GLY A 81 -4.46 0.85 15.96
CA GLY A 81 -3.39 1.80 15.66
C GLY A 81 -2.73 1.60 14.31
N VAL A 82 -3.32 0.73 13.48
CA VAL A 82 -2.92 0.52 12.09
C VAL A 82 -4.14 0.71 11.20
N SER A 83 -3.96 1.43 10.12
CA SER A 83 -4.99 1.61 9.09
C SER A 83 -4.34 1.56 7.71
N GLN A 84 -5.13 1.33 6.70
CA GLN A 84 -4.67 1.39 5.33
C GLN A 84 -5.54 2.28 4.48
N VAL A 85 -4.96 2.82 3.44
CA VAL A 85 -5.67 3.40 2.32
C VAL A 85 -5.71 2.35 1.22
N GLN A 86 -6.91 1.93 0.83
CA GLN A 86 -7.10 1.12 -0.35
C GLN A 86 -7.03 2.06 -1.55
N THR A 87 -5.97 1.93 -2.30
CA THR A 87 -5.73 2.81 -3.43
C THR A 87 -6.45 2.30 -4.68
N ALA A 88 -6.65 3.17 -5.65
CA ALA A 88 -7.20 2.81 -6.94
C ALA A 88 -6.25 1.94 -7.81
N GLU A 89 -5.12 1.54 -7.28
CA GLU A 89 -4.12 0.68 -7.93
C GLU A 89 -3.89 -0.56 -7.08
N ALA A 90 -4.05 -1.74 -7.63
CA ALA A 90 -3.93 -2.98 -6.87
C ALA A 90 -2.54 -3.23 -6.26
N GLY A 91 -1.48 -2.67 -6.84
CA GLY A 91 -0.11 -2.82 -6.35
C GLY A 91 0.31 -1.80 -5.29
N ASP A 92 -0.46 -0.74 -5.04
CA ASP A 92 -0.09 0.34 -4.14
C ASP A 92 -0.87 0.23 -2.82
N LEU A 93 -0.24 -0.27 -1.79
CA LEU A 93 -0.80 -0.36 -0.45
C LEU A 93 -0.16 0.70 0.45
N GLN A 94 -0.94 1.68 0.86
CA GLN A 94 -0.51 2.69 1.81
C GLN A 94 -0.92 2.28 3.23
N LEU A 95 0.07 2.05 4.06
CA LEU A 95 -0.11 1.64 5.46
C LEU A 95 0.22 2.81 6.39
N ASN A 96 -0.72 3.11 7.28
CA ASN A 96 -0.52 4.03 8.38
C ASN A 96 -0.30 3.23 9.68
N ILE A 97 0.76 3.52 10.41
CA ILE A 97 1.02 2.96 11.74
C ILE A 97 1.18 4.13 12.71
N ARG A 98 0.26 4.27 13.67
CA ARG A 98 0.27 5.33 14.69
C ARG A 98 0.44 6.75 14.11
N GLY A 99 -0.25 7.05 13.01
CA GLY A 99 -0.21 8.37 12.38
C GLY A 99 0.91 8.60 11.37
N ILE A 100 1.86 7.68 11.22
CA ILE A 100 2.89 7.77 10.18
C ILE A 100 2.44 6.96 8.96
N ASN A 101 2.33 7.59 7.79
CA ASN A 101 1.81 6.98 6.57
C ASN A 101 2.92 6.66 5.55
N THR A 102 2.72 5.58 4.79
CA THR A 102 3.47 5.34 3.56
C THR A 102 2.93 6.25 2.47
N GLY A 103 3.77 7.11 1.90
CA GLY A 103 3.40 7.91 0.74
C GLY A 103 3.48 7.11 -0.55
N ARG A 104 2.63 7.42 -1.53
CA ARG A 104 2.80 6.91 -2.90
C ARG A 104 4.15 7.35 -3.44
N ASP A 105 4.76 6.51 -4.25
CA ASP A 105 6.07 6.74 -4.87
C ASP A 105 7.24 6.97 -3.87
N ALA A 106 6.94 7.03 -2.56
CA ALA A 106 7.91 6.97 -1.50
C ALA A 106 8.18 5.50 -1.10
N GLU A 107 9.25 5.28 -0.37
CA GLU A 107 9.48 3.98 0.25
C GLU A 107 8.50 3.73 1.40
N THR A 108 8.37 2.45 1.83
CA THR A 108 7.51 2.12 2.98
C THR A 108 8.01 2.82 4.26
N ASN A 109 7.10 3.01 5.20
CA ASN A 109 7.40 3.52 6.55
C ASN A 109 7.57 2.38 7.58
N PHE A 110 7.50 1.13 7.13
CA PHE A 110 7.65 -0.08 7.95
C PHE A 110 8.60 -1.06 7.27
N ALA A 111 9.33 -1.84 8.07
CA ALA A 111 10.10 -2.97 7.56
C ALA A 111 9.17 -4.16 7.31
N LEU A 112 9.18 -4.72 6.12
CA LEU A 112 8.52 -5.98 5.80
C LEU A 112 9.55 -7.11 5.83
N VAL A 113 9.35 -8.09 6.71
CA VAL A 113 10.25 -9.23 6.88
C VAL A 113 9.48 -10.52 6.66
N VAL A 114 9.89 -11.32 5.69
CA VAL A 114 9.29 -12.63 5.40
C VAL A 114 10.32 -13.73 5.68
N ASP A 115 10.02 -14.59 6.66
CA ASP A 115 10.91 -15.67 7.13
C ASP A 115 12.34 -15.20 7.49
N GLY A 116 12.45 -13.98 8.02
CA GLY A 116 13.72 -13.37 8.43
C GLY A 116 14.50 -12.70 7.31
N VAL A 117 13.93 -12.55 6.12
CA VAL A 117 14.48 -11.82 4.96
C VAL A 117 13.75 -10.49 4.81
N LEU A 118 14.49 -9.37 4.88
CA LEU A 118 13.95 -8.03 4.66
C LEU A 118 13.57 -7.85 3.19
N GLN A 119 12.33 -7.44 2.95
CA GLN A 119 11.82 -7.12 1.61
C GLN A 119 12.11 -5.65 1.29
N THR A 120 12.68 -5.39 0.13
CA THR A 120 13.06 -4.05 -0.33
C THR A 120 11.96 -3.35 -1.12
N ASN A 121 11.02 -4.14 -1.67
CA ASN A 121 9.93 -3.64 -2.47
C ASN A 121 8.66 -3.48 -1.63
N PRO A 122 8.05 -2.27 -1.57
CA PRO A 122 6.81 -2.02 -0.85
C PRO A 122 5.62 -2.85 -1.34
N GLN A 123 5.57 -3.14 -2.63
CA GLN A 123 4.48 -3.91 -3.24
C GLN A 123 4.50 -5.40 -2.86
N ALA A 124 5.61 -5.89 -2.28
CA ALA A 124 5.72 -7.26 -1.77
C ALA A 124 4.68 -7.60 -0.69
N LEU A 125 4.12 -6.61 0.01
CA LEU A 125 3.06 -6.83 0.99
C LEU A 125 1.72 -7.13 0.31
N ASN A 126 1.38 -6.48 -0.81
CA ASN A 126 0.05 -6.58 -1.42
C ASN A 126 -0.13 -7.86 -2.26
N GLN A 127 0.14 -9.01 -1.65
CA GLN A 127 0.02 -10.32 -2.27
C GLN A 127 -0.86 -11.23 -1.41
N GLU A 128 -1.36 -12.30 -2.02
CA GLU A 128 -2.08 -13.36 -1.31
C GLU A 128 -1.19 -13.96 -0.21
N LEU A 129 -1.73 -14.06 1.03
CA LEU A 129 -1.03 -14.58 2.21
C LEU A 129 -1.10 -16.10 2.33
N SER A 130 -1.34 -16.79 1.24
CA SER A 130 -1.42 -18.26 1.20
C SER A 130 -0.14 -18.89 1.76
N GLY A 131 -0.31 -19.75 2.76
CA GLY A 131 0.81 -20.41 3.44
C GLY A 131 1.46 -19.63 4.56
N VAL A 132 1.03 -18.42 4.88
CA VAL A 132 1.45 -17.69 6.09
C VAL A 132 0.89 -18.38 7.32
N THR A 133 1.73 -18.59 8.32
CA THR A 133 1.39 -19.26 9.58
C THR A 133 1.47 -18.35 10.80
N GLN A 134 2.11 -17.18 10.65
CA GLN A 134 2.17 -16.16 11.70
C GLN A 134 2.38 -14.79 11.08
N ILE A 135 1.70 -13.79 11.64
CA ILE A 135 1.87 -12.37 11.30
C ILE A 135 2.12 -11.62 12.61
N GLU A 136 3.19 -10.86 12.68
CA GLU A 136 3.56 -10.01 13.81
C GLU A 136 3.60 -8.55 13.34
N VAL A 137 2.82 -7.68 13.96
CA VAL A 137 2.79 -6.24 13.69
C VAL A 137 3.42 -5.51 14.87
N LEU A 138 4.66 -5.06 14.70
CA LEU A 138 5.40 -4.27 15.69
C LEU A 138 5.14 -2.79 15.43
N LYS A 139 4.69 -2.08 16.45
CA LYS A 139 4.37 -0.65 16.34
C LYS A 139 5.46 0.22 16.98
N GLY A 140 5.65 1.43 16.43
CA GLY A 140 6.75 2.32 16.80
C GLY A 140 8.09 1.95 16.18
N PRO A 141 9.12 2.82 16.24
CA PRO A 141 10.37 2.66 15.52
C PRO A 141 11.11 1.35 15.80
N GLN A 142 11.47 0.64 14.75
CA GLN A 142 12.23 -0.61 14.80
C GLN A 142 13.56 -0.52 14.03
N GLY A 143 13.99 0.70 13.67
CA GLY A 143 15.14 0.93 12.81
C GLY A 143 16.44 0.35 13.34
N ALA A 144 16.64 0.32 14.65
CA ALA A 144 17.87 -0.23 15.25
C ALA A 144 18.13 -1.72 14.95
N LEU A 145 17.09 -2.52 14.65
CA LEU A 145 17.22 -3.95 14.33
C LEU A 145 16.92 -4.25 12.85
N TYR A 146 15.90 -3.60 12.30
CA TYR A 146 15.42 -3.87 10.95
C TYR A 146 15.90 -2.84 9.91
N GLY A 147 16.40 -1.68 10.37
CA GLY A 147 17.06 -0.69 9.54
C GLY A 147 16.11 0.23 8.80
N ARG A 148 16.42 0.41 7.53
CA ARG A 148 15.70 1.30 6.65
C ARG A 148 14.21 0.98 6.65
N ASN A 149 13.41 2.03 6.47
CA ASN A 149 11.97 1.98 6.40
C ASN A 149 11.24 1.54 7.69
N ALA A 150 11.93 1.15 8.76
CA ALA A 150 11.32 0.76 10.02
C ALA A 150 11.03 1.95 10.96
N LEU A 151 10.57 3.09 10.40
CA LEU A 151 10.35 4.29 11.19
C LEU A 151 9.01 4.28 11.93
N ALA A 152 7.98 3.66 11.40
CA ALA A 152 6.67 3.52 12.03
C ALA A 152 6.47 2.15 12.68
N GLY A 153 7.18 1.12 12.21
CA GLY A 153 7.05 -0.23 12.72
C GLY A 153 7.75 -1.29 11.90
N ALA A 154 7.40 -2.55 12.18
CA ALA A 154 7.81 -3.69 11.37
C ALA A 154 6.67 -4.70 11.25
N LEU A 155 6.59 -5.34 10.11
CA LEU A 155 5.66 -6.40 9.79
C LEU A 155 6.46 -7.67 9.53
N ILE A 156 6.26 -8.70 10.36
CA ILE A 156 7.00 -9.95 10.27
C ILE A 156 6.03 -11.05 9.92
N MET A 157 6.30 -11.76 8.85
CA MET A 157 5.50 -12.88 8.37
C MET A 157 6.32 -14.16 8.36
N THR A 158 5.75 -15.20 8.91
CA THR A 158 6.34 -16.55 8.89
C THR A 158 5.48 -17.45 7.99
N THR A 159 6.11 -18.12 7.04
CA THR A 159 5.45 -19.04 6.12
C THR A 159 5.65 -20.50 6.54
N ARG A 160 4.73 -21.38 6.10
CA ARG A 160 4.76 -22.81 6.41
C ARG A 160 6.07 -23.46 5.93
N LYS A 161 6.77 -24.09 6.85
CA LYS A 161 7.93 -24.95 6.52
C LYS A 161 7.45 -26.36 6.15
N PRO A 162 8.08 -27.04 5.17
CA PRO A 162 7.82 -28.48 4.92
C PRO A 162 8.24 -29.30 6.14
N GLY A 163 7.30 -30.14 6.60
CA GLY A 163 7.46 -30.96 7.81
C GLY A 163 8.20 -32.29 7.56
N GLU A 164 8.38 -33.06 8.66
CA GLU A 164 8.92 -34.44 8.63
C GLU A 164 7.95 -35.45 8.04
N GLU A 165 6.67 -35.09 7.93
CA GLU A 165 5.62 -35.90 7.34
C GLU A 165 5.02 -35.20 6.13
N TRP A 166 4.53 -35.98 5.16
CA TRP A 166 3.82 -35.42 4.00
C TRP A 166 2.52 -34.76 4.44
N GLN A 167 2.31 -33.55 4.02
CA GLN A 167 1.12 -32.75 4.24
C GLN A 167 0.64 -32.18 2.92
N SER A 168 -0.68 -32.22 2.71
CA SER A 168 -1.28 -31.52 1.59
C SER A 168 -2.57 -30.83 2.00
N GLU A 169 -2.83 -29.70 1.41
CA GLU A 169 -4.05 -28.92 1.63
C GLU A 169 -4.52 -28.34 0.30
N VAL A 170 -5.81 -28.46 0.04
CA VAL A 170 -6.46 -27.88 -1.14
C VAL A 170 -7.65 -27.08 -0.66
N THR A 171 -7.74 -25.82 -1.11
CA THR A 171 -8.89 -24.96 -0.84
C THR A 171 -9.51 -24.49 -2.15
N ALA A 172 -10.82 -24.43 -2.22
CA ALA A 172 -11.56 -23.84 -3.33
C ALA A 172 -12.75 -23.04 -2.81
N GLY A 173 -12.98 -21.86 -3.35
CA GLY A 173 -14.08 -20.99 -2.96
C GLY A 173 -14.75 -20.33 -4.16
N TYR A 174 -16.03 -19.97 -3.98
CA TYR A 174 -16.82 -19.21 -4.92
C TYR A 174 -17.72 -18.21 -4.17
N GLY A 175 -17.87 -17.00 -4.70
CA GLY A 175 -18.62 -15.93 -4.05
C GLY A 175 -19.32 -15.00 -5.03
N SER A 176 -19.81 -13.87 -4.48
CA SER A 176 -20.38 -12.77 -5.26
C SER A 176 -19.39 -12.25 -6.30
N ASP A 177 -19.85 -11.44 -7.26
CA ASP A 177 -19.06 -10.79 -8.30
C ASP A 177 -18.16 -11.77 -9.06
N ASN A 178 -18.69 -12.95 -9.35
CA ASN A 178 -17.98 -14.07 -9.99
C ASN A 178 -16.63 -14.38 -9.32
N THR A 179 -16.51 -14.07 -8.00
CA THR A 179 -15.27 -14.31 -7.25
C THR A 179 -15.03 -15.81 -7.12
N TYR A 180 -13.87 -16.27 -7.58
CA TYR A 180 -13.40 -17.62 -7.31
C TYR A 180 -11.95 -17.58 -6.79
N LYS A 181 -11.64 -18.52 -5.91
CA LYS A 181 -10.31 -18.69 -5.35
C LYS A 181 -9.95 -20.15 -5.22
N GLY A 182 -8.67 -20.43 -5.30
CA GLY A 182 -8.14 -21.77 -5.12
C GLY A 182 -6.73 -21.74 -4.58
N SER A 183 -6.39 -22.64 -3.66
CA SER A 183 -5.03 -22.83 -3.21
C SER A 183 -4.67 -24.30 -3.07
N LEU A 184 -3.40 -24.58 -3.23
CA LEU A 184 -2.81 -25.92 -3.08
C LEU A 184 -1.51 -25.78 -2.28
N TYR A 185 -1.34 -26.59 -1.27
CA TYR A 185 -0.07 -26.83 -0.60
C TYR A 185 0.27 -28.30 -0.60
N PHE A 186 1.51 -28.65 -0.89
CA PHE A 186 2.05 -29.98 -0.81
C PHE A 186 3.49 -29.92 -0.31
N GLY A 187 3.81 -30.61 0.82
CA GLY A 187 5.15 -30.54 1.40
C GLY A 187 5.46 -31.73 2.30
N GLY A 188 6.75 -32.07 2.41
CA GLY A 188 7.21 -33.17 3.22
C GLY A 188 8.67 -33.55 2.95
N PRO A 189 9.12 -34.71 3.49
CA PRO A 189 10.50 -35.17 3.35
C PRO A 189 10.79 -35.67 1.94
N LEU A 190 11.83 -35.15 1.32
CA LEU A 190 12.38 -35.59 0.03
C LEU A 190 13.58 -36.54 0.21
N GLY A 191 14.13 -36.61 1.42
CA GLY A 191 15.28 -37.42 1.80
C GLY A 191 15.56 -37.31 3.30
N GLU A 192 16.63 -37.91 3.79
CA GLU A 192 16.99 -37.89 5.23
C GLU A 192 17.33 -36.46 5.75
N SER A 193 17.87 -35.61 4.88
CA SER A 193 18.30 -34.24 5.20
C SER A 193 17.70 -33.19 4.26
N LEU A 194 16.66 -33.56 3.51
CA LEU A 194 16.04 -32.68 2.54
C LEU A 194 14.52 -32.75 2.69
N ARG A 195 13.90 -31.60 2.90
CA ARG A 195 12.46 -31.40 2.91
C ARG A 195 12.08 -30.38 1.84
N GLY A 196 10.90 -30.52 1.27
CA GLY A 196 10.47 -29.59 0.22
C GLY A 196 8.96 -29.38 0.22
N SER A 197 8.55 -28.20 -0.25
CA SER A 197 7.13 -27.90 -0.50
C SER A 197 6.93 -27.17 -1.80
N LEU A 198 5.72 -27.29 -2.32
CA LEU A 198 5.17 -26.54 -3.44
C LEU A 198 3.81 -25.98 -3.00
N ALA A 199 3.59 -24.69 -3.23
CA ALA A 199 2.31 -24.06 -3.05
C ALA A 199 1.92 -23.29 -4.32
N ALA A 200 0.63 -23.23 -4.59
CA ALA A 200 0.07 -22.45 -5.69
C ALA A 200 -1.27 -21.85 -5.25
N TYR A 201 -1.60 -20.70 -5.79
CA TYR A 201 -2.88 -20.05 -5.54
C TYR A 201 -3.38 -19.32 -6.78
N THR A 202 -4.69 -19.13 -6.82
CA THR A 202 -5.36 -18.27 -7.78
C THR A 202 -6.55 -17.59 -7.12
N ARG A 203 -6.80 -16.36 -7.50
CA ARG A 203 -7.95 -15.56 -7.09
C ARG A 203 -8.43 -14.73 -8.28
N HIS A 204 -9.73 -14.60 -8.43
CA HIS A 204 -10.37 -13.80 -9.45
C HIS A 204 -11.64 -13.15 -8.91
N THR A 205 -11.95 -11.94 -9.36
CA THR A 205 -13.25 -11.28 -9.24
C THR A 205 -13.47 -10.37 -10.44
N ASP A 206 -14.69 -10.30 -10.91
CA ASP A 206 -15.09 -9.36 -11.96
C ASP A 206 -15.14 -7.92 -11.43
N GLY A 207 -15.18 -7.74 -10.10
CA GLY A 207 -15.37 -6.45 -9.45
C GLY A 207 -16.85 -6.08 -9.32
N GLN A 208 -17.11 -4.88 -8.82
CA GLN A 208 -18.47 -4.40 -8.53
C GLN A 208 -18.90 -3.24 -9.45
N TRP A 209 -17.97 -2.71 -10.24
CA TRP A 209 -18.18 -1.52 -11.05
C TRP A 209 -18.10 -1.81 -12.55
N GLU A 210 -19.06 -1.25 -13.29
CA GLU A 210 -19.12 -1.32 -14.74
C GLU A 210 -18.58 -0.03 -15.37
N ASN A 211 -17.90 -0.13 -16.52
CA ASN A 211 -17.57 1.01 -17.35
C ASN A 211 -18.73 1.34 -18.29
N LEU A 212 -19.51 2.33 -17.89
CA LEU A 212 -20.74 2.74 -18.59
C LEU A 212 -20.50 3.21 -20.02
N LYS A 213 -19.29 3.67 -20.36
CA LYS A 213 -18.98 4.13 -21.73
C LYS A 213 -18.80 2.98 -22.70
N ASN A 214 -18.20 1.89 -22.26
CA ASN A 214 -17.85 0.75 -23.10
C ASN A 214 -18.80 -0.44 -22.92
N ASP A 215 -19.84 -0.30 -22.07
CA ASP A 215 -20.80 -1.37 -21.71
C ASP A 215 -20.03 -2.64 -21.26
N CYS A 216 -19.12 -2.46 -20.29
CA CYS A 216 -18.18 -3.48 -19.82
C CYS A 216 -18.29 -3.68 -18.32
N ASP A 217 -18.79 -4.84 -17.91
CA ASP A 217 -19.15 -5.16 -16.53
C ASP A 217 -17.93 -5.60 -15.67
N ASP A 218 -16.79 -5.95 -16.31
CA ASP A 218 -15.60 -6.51 -15.66
C ASP A 218 -14.32 -5.72 -16.00
N CYS A 219 -14.40 -4.41 -16.14
CA CYS A 219 -13.27 -3.61 -16.59
C CYS A 219 -12.77 -2.57 -15.61
N VAL A 220 -13.51 -2.26 -14.55
CA VAL A 220 -13.17 -1.14 -13.67
C VAL A 220 -12.29 -1.57 -12.52
N ASP A 221 -12.77 -2.51 -11.71
CA ASP A 221 -12.14 -2.99 -10.48
C ASP A 221 -11.94 -4.51 -10.48
N LYS A 222 -11.92 -5.12 -11.66
CA LYS A 222 -11.55 -6.54 -11.80
C LYS A 222 -10.22 -6.83 -11.15
N PHE A 223 -10.06 -8.02 -10.64
CA PHE A 223 -8.83 -8.46 -10.01
C PHE A 223 -8.58 -9.94 -10.28
N GLU A 224 -7.41 -10.27 -10.82
CA GLU A 224 -6.92 -11.63 -10.98
C GLU A 224 -5.49 -11.73 -10.45
N GLU A 225 -5.24 -12.71 -9.59
CA GLU A 225 -3.90 -12.98 -9.06
C GLU A 225 -3.64 -14.49 -9.09
N THR A 226 -2.48 -14.87 -9.59
CA THR A 226 -1.99 -16.24 -9.55
C THR A 226 -0.56 -16.27 -9.05
N GLY A 227 -0.21 -17.31 -8.28
CA GLY A 227 1.14 -17.46 -7.81
C GLY A 227 1.52 -18.91 -7.55
N VAL A 228 2.82 -19.16 -7.60
CA VAL A 228 3.43 -20.43 -7.27
C VAL A 228 4.68 -20.19 -6.43
N SER A 229 4.88 -21.00 -5.41
CA SER A 229 6.08 -20.96 -4.59
C SER A 229 6.63 -22.35 -4.31
N ALA A 230 7.95 -22.45 -4.25
CA ALA A 230 8.68 -23.65 -3.88
C ALA A 230 9.63 -23.34 -2.73
N ARG A 231 9.76 -24.25 -1.78
CA ARG A 231 10.69 -24.13 -0.65
C ARG A 231 11.45 -25.45 -0.47
N LEU A 232 12.75 -25.36 -0.26
CA LEU A 232 13.61 -26.48 0.01
C LEU A 232 14.42 -26.22 1.28
N LEU A 233 14.33 -27.12 2.25
CA LEU A 233 15.10 -27.10 3.49
C LEU A 233 16.18 -28.19 3.43
N PHE A 234 17.41 -27.81 3.68
CA PHE A 234 18.56 -28.70 3.70
C PHE A 234 19.23 -28.68 5.08
N ASP A 235 19.36 -29.83 5.72
CA ASP A 235 20.19 -29.96 6.92
C ASP A 235 21.65 -30.16 6.51
N LEU A 236 22.50 -29.19 6.80
CA LEU A 236 23.89 -29.17 6.36
C LEU A 236 24.83 -28.81 7.50
N GLY A 237 25.62 -29.80 7.98
CA GLY A 237 26.77 -29.57 8.87
C GLY A 237 26.40 -28.91 10.21
N GLY A 238 25.25 -29.21 10.79
CA GLY A 238 24.80 -28.66 12.08
C GLY A 238 24.01 -27.35 11.94
N GLY A 239 23.60 -27.01 10.75
CA GLY A 239 22.69 -25.91 10.42
C GLY A 239 21.63 -26.29 9.41
N GLU A 240 20.66 -25.39 9.18
CA GLU A 240 19.61 -25.52 8.18
C GLU A 240 19.81 -24.45 7.09
N MET A 241 19.70 -24.85 5.84
CA MET A 241 19.59 -23.92 4.72
C MET A 241 18.15 -23.94 4.18
N ASP A 242 17.60 -22.78 3.92
CA ASP A 242 16.25 -22.53 3.44
C ASP A 242 16.30 -21.79 2.11
N PHE A 243 16.02 -22.51 1.02
CA PHE A 243 15.88 -21.93 -0.31
C PHE A 243 14.42 -21.72 -0.65
N LYS A 244 14.05 -20.54 -1.14
CA LYS A 244 12.71 -20.21 -1.61
C LYS A 244 12.75 -19.60 -2.99
N ALA A 245 11.73 -19.95 -3.76
CA ALA A 245 11.45 -19.34 -5.05
C ALA A 245 9.94 -19.07 -5.12
N LYS A 246 9.54 -17.85 -5.44
CA LYS A 246 8.14 -17.44 -5.62
C LYS A 246 8.02 -16.71 -6.95
N TYR A 247 6.96 -17.00 -7.69
CA TYR A 247 6.48 -16.26 -8.84
C TYR A 247 5.02 -15.89 -8.62
N SER A 248 4.65 -14.65 -8.90
CA SER A 248 3.25 -14.23 -8.91
C SER A 248 2.99 -13.27 -10.06
N GLN A 249 1.78 -13.35 -10.59
CA GLN A 249 1.24 -12.44 -11.60
C GLN A 249 -0.09 -11.90 -11.09
N LEU A 250 -0.29 -10.58 -11.26
CA LEU A 250 -1.50 -9.87 -10.93
C LEU A 250 -1.96 -9.10 -12.18
N GLU A 251 -3.26 -9.18 -12.46
CA GLU A 251 -3.94 -8.37 -13.48
C GLU A 251 -5.16 -7.72 -12.80
N SER A 252 -5.30 -6.39 -12.92
CA SER A 252 -6.42 -5.69 -12.29
C SER A 252 -6.82 -4.44 -13.07
N GLY A 253 -7.92 -3.81 -12.68
CA GLY A 253 -8.18 -2.43 -13.02
C GLY A 253 -7.12 -1.49 -12.44
N ALA A 254 -7.03 -0.28 -12.94
CA ALA A 254 -6.05 0.72 -12.50
C ALA A 254 -6.65 2.12 -12.49
N ILE A 255 -6.27 2.91 -11.49
CA ILE A 255 -6.61 4.35 -11.32
C ILE A 255 -8.08 4.65 -11.63
N ASN A 256 -8.96 4.09 -10.82
CA ASN A 256 -10.40 4.28 -10.94
C ASN A 256 -10.86 5.41 -10.02
N PHE A 257 -10.69 6.65 -10.46
CA PHE A 257 -11.12 7.83 -9.69
C PHE A 257 -12.38 8.44 -10.27
N ASN A 258 -13.19 9.04 -9.38
CA ASN A 258 -14.12 10.10 -9.71
C ASN A 258 -13.56 11.44 -9.23
N GLY A 259 -14.02 12.54 -9.80
CA GLY A 259 -13.65 13.87 -9.38
C GLY A 259 -14.67 14.47 -8.42
N SER A 260 -14.22 15.06 -7.33
CA SER A 260 -15.05 15.88 -6.43
C SER A 260 -14.51 17.30 -6.40
N VAL A 261 -15.36 18.28 -6.74
CA VAL A 261 -14.96 19.68 -6.96
C VAL A 261 -15.08 20.48 -5.67
N ALA A 262 -14.13 21.38 -5.44
CA ALA A 262 -14.00 22.17 -4.22
C ALA A 262 -14.11 23.68 -4.47
N LEU A 263 -15.06 24.14 -5.33
CA LEU A 263 -15.22 25.52 -5.79
C LEU A 263 -16.55 26.15 -5.30
N PRO A 264 -16.65 26.57 -4.01
CA PRO A 264 -17.89 27.06 -3.44
C PRO A 264 -18.43 28.34 -4.11
N ASP A 265 -17.54 29.26 -4.52
CA ASP A 265 -17.96 30.50 -5.16
C ASP A 265 -18.51 30.25 -6.57
N ALA A 266 -17.91 29.33 -7.31
CA ALA A 266 -18.42 28.88 -8.61
C ALA A 266 -19.78 28.18 -8.46
N ALA A 267 -19.92 27.30 -7.45
CA ALA A 267 -21.17 26.62 -7.13
C ALA A 267 -22.31 27.62 -6.88
N ALA A 268 -22.04 28.65 -6.06
CA ALA A 268 -22.99 29.69 -5.72
C ALA A 268 -23.34 30.58 -6.95
N PHE A 269 -22.30 30.96 -7.72
CA PHE A 269 -22.50 31.86 -8.88
C PHE A 269 -23.27 31.21 -10.02
N LEU A 270 -22.97 29.94 -10.31
CA LEU A 270 -23.62 29.18 -11.39
C LEU A 270 -24.90 28.49 -10.93
N GLY A 271 -25.14 28.37 -9.63
CA GLY A 271 -26.26 27.62 -9.09
C GLY A 271 -26.14 26.11 -9.26
N ILE A 272 -24.90 25.60 -9.29
CA ILE A 272 -24.56 24.19 -9.50
C ILE A 272 -23.94 23.64 -8.21
N PRO A 273 -24.71 22.98 -7.29
CA PRO A 273 -24.22 22.50 -6.01
C PRO A 273 -23.06 21.48 -6.15
N ALA A 274 -23.04 20.72 -7.20
CA ALA A 274 -22.01 19.71 -7.48
C ALA A 274 -20.59 20.29 -7.64
N LEU A 275 -20.43 21.60 -7.86
CA LEU A 275 -19.12 22.25 -7.85
C LEU A 275 -18.55 22.45 -6.43
N TYR A 276 -19.31 22.08 -5.39
CA TYR A 276 -18.86 22.05 -3.99
C TYR A 276 -19.67 21.02 -3.22
N GLU A 277 -19.46 19.77 -3.53
CA GLU A 277 -20.11 18.64 -2.88
C GLU A 277 -19.37 18.14 -1.63
N ASN A 278 -20.02 17.27 -0.88
CA ASN A 278 -19.34 16.43 0.11
C ASN A 278 -18.94 15.11 -0.58
N PRO A 279 -17.65 14.76 -0.65
CA PRO A 279 -17.23 13.56 -1.34
C PRO A 279 -17.81 12.26 -0.74
N ASN A 280 -18.19 12.27 0.54
CA ASN A 280 -18.83 11.11 1.17
C ASN A 280 -20.27 10.85 0.68
N ASP A 281 -20.91 11.85 0.04
CA ASP A 281 -22.24 11.74 -0.56
C ASP A 281 -22.16 11.50 -2.08
N HIS A 282 -20.96 11.24 -2.64
CA HIS A 282 -20.74 11.13 -4.07
C HIS A 282 -21.40 9.89 -4.67
N ASN A 283 -22.04 10.06 -5.83
CA ASN A 283 -22.62 8.94 -6.57
C ASN A 283 -21.61 8.45 -7.62
N PHE A 284 -20.87 7.41 -7.29
CA PHE A 284 -19.82 6.88 -8.14
C PHE A 284 -20.34 6.34 -9.47
N ARG A 285 -19.64 6.71 -10.55
CA ARG A 285 -19.88 6.25 -11.91
C ARG A 285 -18.57 6.25 -12.67
N TYR A 286 -18.33 5.19 -13.41
CA TYR A 286 -17.09 5.03 -14.18
C TYR A 286 -17.39 5.08 -15.67
N ILE A 287 -16.67 5.96 -16.38
CA ILE A 287 -16.90 6.26 -17.81
C ILE A 287 -15.54 6.41 -18.48
N ASN A 288 -14.68 5.44 -18.28
CA ASN A 288 -13.31 5.48 -18.77
C ASN A 288 -13.27 5.33 -20.29
N ASN A 289 -12.52 6.19 -20.99
CA ASN A 289 -12.27 6.10 -22.42
C ASN A 289 -11.37 4.92 -22.79
N ILE A 290 -10.51 4.52 -21.88
CA ILE A 290 -9.66 3.33 -21.96
C ILE A 290 -10.04 2.43 -20.79
N ASN A 291 -10.26 1.13 -21.04
CA ASN A 291 -10.42 0.17 -19.95
C ASN A 291 -9.13 0.12 -19.16
N PRO A 292 -9.19 0.38 -17.84
CA PRO A 292 -8.01 0.43 -17.02
C PRO A 292 -7.35 -0.95 -16.91
N GLU A 293 -6.04 -1.00 -17.06
CA GLU A 293 -5.23 -2.21 -16.95
C GLU A 293 -4.06 -1.95 -16.02
N ASN A 294 -3.86 -2.85 -15.06
CA ASN A 294 -2.65 -2.96 -14.26
C ASN A 294 -2.14 -4.40 -14.34
N GLU A 295 -0.92 -4.58 -14.81
CA GLU A 295 -0.24 -5.87 -14.82
C GLU A 295 1.01 -5.80 -13.96
N GLN A 296 1.18 -6.79 -13.10
CA GLN A 296 2.34 -6.90 -12.24
C GLN A 296 2.85 -8.34 -12.25
N GLU A 297 4.16 -8.50 -12.47
CA GLU A 297 4.86 -9.78 -12.33
C GLU A 297 5.92 -9.66 -11.24
N ASN A 298 6.07 -10.68 -10.39
CA ASN A 298 7.07 -10.70 -9.33
C ASN A 298 7.80 -12.04 -9.34
N ILE A 299 9.13 -11.98 -9.27
CA ILE A 299 10.00 -13.13 -9.02
C ILE A 299 10.79 -12.85 -7.73
N ASN A 300 10.69 -13.73 -6.76
CA ASN A 300 11.43 -13.60 -5.51
C ASN A 300 12.24 -14.88 -5.29
N LEU A 301 13.55 -14.74 -5.13
CA LEU A 301 14.46 -15.83 -4.81
C LEU A 301 15.19 -15.50 -3.52
N SER A 302 15.27 -16.45 -2.58
CA SER A 302 16.08 -16.26 -1.38
C SER A 302 16.75 -17.55 -0.96
N LEU A 303 17.95 -17.42 -0.39
CA LEU A 303 18.71 -18.49 0.24
C LEU A 303 19.16 -18.00 1.61
N LYS A 304 18.61 -18.59 2.66
CA LYS A 304 18.96 -18.30 4.05
C LYS A 304 19.61 -19.51 4.68
N GLY A 305 20.56 -19.30 5.57
CA GLY A 305 21.19 -20.36 6.35
C GLY A 305 21.35 -19.94 7.80
N ASP A 306 21.09 -20.88 8.72
CA ASP A 306 21.26 -20.73 10.16
C ASP A 306 22.18 -21.83 10.68
N TRP A 307 23.33 -21.49 11.30
CA TRP A 307 24.32 -22.44 11.82
C TRP A 307 24.65 -22.15 13.27
N ASP A 308 24.64 -23.18 14.10
CA ASP A 308 25.20 -23.11 15.44
C ASP A 308 26.75 -23.16 15.36
N VAL A 309 27.39 -22.04 15.72
CA VAL A 309 28.84 -21.93 15.80
C VAL A 309 29.36 -22.10 17.23
N GLY A 310 28.52 -22.58 18.14
CA GLY A 310 28.83 -22.96 19.51
C GLY A 310 28.66 -21.83 20.53
N PHE A 311 29.03 -20.60 20.21
CA PHE A 311 28.83 -19.41 21.08
C PHE A 311 27.72 -18.49 20.57
N ALA A 312 27.22 -18.74 19.35
CA ALA A 312 26.20 -17.96 18.69
C ALA A 312 25.57 -18.77 17.54
N THR A 313 24.42 -18.32 17.06
CA THR A 313 23.86 -18.72 15.77
C THR A 313 24.35 -17.73 14.72
N LEU A 314 24.97 -18.22 13.66
CA LEU A 314 25.30 -17.48 12.46
C LEU A 314 24.13 -17.58 11.51
N THR A 315 23.48 -16.46 11.22
CA THR A 315 22.46 -16.33 10.17
C THR A 315 23.04 -15.59 8.98
N SER A 316 22.83 -16.10 7.77
CA SER A 316 23.17 -15.42 6.52
C SER A 316 22.06 -15.58 5.52
N TYR A 317 21.74 -14.53 4.76
CA TYR A 317 20.87 -14.66 3.60
C TYR A 317 21.35 -13.84 2.40
N VAL A 318 20.95 -14.31 1.24
CA VAL A 318 20.97 -13.58 -0.04
C VAL A 318 19.56 -13.65 -0.60
N ALA A 319 19.03 -12.50 -1.00
CA ALA A 319 17.74 -12.41 -1.67
C ALA A 319 17.87 -11.59 -2.95
N TRP A 320 17.19 -12.03 -4.00
CA TRP A 320 17.06 -11.35 -5.27
C TRP A 320 15.59 -11.27 -5.65
N ASN A 321 15.15 -10.09 -6.06
CA ASN A 321 13.80 -9.84 -6.48
C ASN A 321 13.81 -9.13 -7.82
N ASP A 322 12.83 -9.44 -8.66
CA ASP A 322 12.56 -8.77 -9.92
C ASP A 322 11.06 -8.55 -10.02
N GLN A 323 10.67 -7.31 -10.21
CA GLN A 323 9.29 -6.90 -10.32
C GLN A 323 9.12 -5.99 -11.51
N THR A 324 8.16 -6.32 -12.35
CA THR A 324 7.64 -5.43 -13.38
C THR A 324 6.22 -5.02 -13.04
N ASN A 325 5.91 -3.76 -13.21
CA ASN A 325 4.57 -3.24 -12.99
C ASN A 325 4.27 -2.14 -14.00
N TYR A 326 3.25 -2.33 -14.81
CA TYR A 326 2.74 -1.25 -15.63
C TYR A 326 1.23 -1.09 -15.47
N PHE A 327 0.75 0.10 -15.74
CA PHE A 327 -0.67 0.34 -15.92
C PHE A 327 -0.95 1.39 -16.99
N LEU A 328 -2.07 1.18 -17.62
CA LEU A 328 -2.65 2.07 -18.61
C LEU A 328 -4.06 2.42 -18.15
N THR A 329 -4.36 3.70 -18.13
CA THR A 329 -5.66 4.18 -17.67
C THR A 329 -6.12 5.39 -18.45
N ASP A 330 -7.37 5.75 -18.27
CA ASP A 330 -7.89 7.04 -18.67
C ASP A 330 -7.04 8.14 -18.02
N GLY A 331 -6.32 8.89 -18.80
CA GLY A 331 -5.41 9.94 -18.32
C GLY A 331 -6.14 11.13 -17.74
N ALA A 332 -7.43 11.19 -17.95
CA ALA A 332 -8.29 12.20 -17.41
C ALA A 332 -8.99 11.71 -16.15
N SER A 333 -9.02 10.42 -15.85
CA SER A 333 -9.91 9.85 -14.84
C SER A 333 -11.30 10.47 -14.93
N ASP A 334 -11.78 10.65 -16.16
CA ASP A 334 -12.92 11.49 -16.54
C ASP A 334 -12.91 12.93 -15.95
N ALA A 335 -11.78 13.36 -15.40
CA ALA A 335 -11.64 14.65 -14.74
C ALA A 335 -11.00 15.73 -15.63
N PHE A 336 -10.53 15.39 -16.84
CA PHE A 336 -9.80 16.33 -17.68
C PHE A 336 -10.29 16.32 -19.13
N PHE A 337 -10.69 17.46 -19.63
CA PHE A 337 -11.00 17.67 -21.04
C PHE A 337 -9.83 18.34 -21.77
N LEU A 338 -8.61 17.95 -21.46
CA LEU A 338 -7.39 18.50 -22.00
C LEU A 338 -7.40 18.59 -23.52
N TYR A 339 -8.02 17.61 -24.13
CA TYR A 339 -8.10 17.47 -25.58
C TYR A 339 -9.43 17.93 -26.19
N ALA A 340 -10.31 18.54 -25.39
CA ALA A 340 -11.60 19.04 -25.86
C ALA A 340 -11.49 20.13 -26.96
N PHE A 341 -10.32 20.70 -27.14
CA PHE A 341 -10.03 21.71 -28.15
C PHE A 341 -9.43 21.13 -29.45
N ASP A 342 -9.08 19.84 -29.48
CA ASP A 342 -8.71 19.16 -30.72
C ASP A 342 -9.92 19.10 -31.64
N ASP A 343 -9.69 19.31 -32.96
CA ASP A 343 -10.80 19.36 -33.94
C ASP A 343 -11.59 18.05 -34.03
N THR A 344 -10.94 16.90 -33.80
CA THR A 344 -11.60 15.59 -33.80
C THR A 344 -12.47 15.45 -32.55
N CYS A 345 -11.98 15.89 -31.44
CA CYS A 345 -12.69 15.89 -30.16
C CYS A 345 -13.91 16.82 -30.22
N ARG A 346 -13.73 18.01 -30.75
CA ARG A 346 -14.85 18.94 -30.96
C ARG A 346 -15.97 18.31 -31.81
N ALA A 347 -15.61 17.68 -32.91
CA ALA A 347 -16.60 17.05 -33.79
C ALA A 347 -17.40 15.95 -33.07
N THR A 348 -16.76 15.20 -32.16
CA THR A 348 -17.42 14.16 -31.37
C THR A 348 -18.25 14.74 -30.26
N ASN A 349 -17.75 15.77 -29.56
CA ASN A 349 -18.52 16.48 -28.55
C ASN A 349 -19.77 17.14 -29.18
N ASP A 350 -19.65 17.74 -30.37
CA ASP A 350 -20.81 18.30 -31.09
C ASP A 350 -21.85 17.23 -31.44
N GLN A 351 -21.41 15.99 -31.75
CA GLN A 351 -22.30 14.85 -31.96
C GLN A 351 -23.01 14.43 -30.68
N ASN A 352 -22.29 14.34 -29.55
CA ASN A 352 -22.85 13.99 -28.29
C ASN A 352 -23.86 15.02 -27.81
N LEU A 353 -23.56 16.31 -27.90
CA LEU A 353 -24.48 17.40 -27.57
C LEU A 353 -25.71 17.46 -28.45
N ALA A 354 -25.63 16.96 -29.67
CA ALA A 354 -26.76 16.88 -30.58
C ALA A 354 -27.70 15.69 -30.30
N ASP A 355 -27.29 14.73 -29.49
CA ASP A 355 -28.09 13.59 -29.07
C ASP A 355 -29.03 13.99 -27.92
N PRO A 356 -30.37 14.00 -28.11
CA PRO A 356 -31.33 14.33 -27.05
C PRO A 356 -31.35 13.33 -25.90
N GLY A 357 -30.75 12.15 -26.05
CA GLY A 357 -30.63 11.10 -25.03
C GLY A 357 -29.32 11.17 -24.26
N TYR A 358 -28.42 12.07 -24.64
CA TYR A 358 -27.14 12.21 -23.98
C TYR A 358 -27.31 12.86 -22.60
N GLU A 359 -27.14 12.08 -21.57
CA GLU A 359 -27.01 12.55 -20.22
C GLU A 359 -25.54 12.81 -19.93
N ALA A 360 -25.21 14.03 -19.56
CA ALA A 360 -23.87 14.32 -19.05
C ALA A 360 -23.63 13.46 -17.81
N PRO A 361 -22.61 12.61 -17.80
CA PRO A 361 -22.51 11.53 -16.82
C PRO A 361 -22.19 12.00 -15.42
N PHE A 362 -21.74 13.22 -15.24
CA PHE A 362 -21.32 13.74 -13.97
C PHE A 362 -22.20 14.88 -13.45
N PHE A 363 -22.52 14.87 -12.16
CA PHE A 363 -22.98 15.98 -11.34
C PHE A 363 -24.32 16.63 -11.74
N GLY A 364 -25.10 16.03 -12.62
CA GLY A 364 -26.37 16.62 -13.04
C GLY A 364 -26.26 18.00 -13.68
N VAL A 365 -25.10 18.35 -14.24
CA VAL A 365 -24.87 19.60 -14.94
C VAL A 365 -25.43 19.47 -16.33
N PRO A 366 -26.28 20.43 -16.79
CA PRO A 366 -26.80 20.40 -18.14
C PRO A 366 -25.68 20.37 -19.20
N SER A 367 -25.82 19.51 -20.20
CA SER A 367 -24.82 19.30 -21.26
C SER A 367 -24.44 20.57 -22.03
N ASP A 368 -25.32 21.57 -22.12
CA ASP A 368 -25.08 22.86 -22.75
C ASP A 368 -24.13 23.78 -21.98
N LEU A 369 -23.84 23.48 -20.72
CA LEU A 369 -22.80 24.17 -19.94
C LEU A 369 -21.40 23.56 -20.09
N TRP A 370 -21.29 22.37 -20.68
CA TRP A 370 -20.03 21.66 -20.82
C TRP A 370 -19.15 22.14 -21.97
N PHE A 371 -19.81 22.47 -23.08
CA PHE A 371 -19.14 22.85 -24.31
C PHE A 371 -19.80 24.10 -24.88
N THR A 372 -19.14 25.22 -24.88
CA THR A 372 -19.49 26.34 -25.75
C THR A 372 -18.67 26.22 -27.01
N PRO A 373 -19.27 25.87 -28.17
CA PRO A 373 -18.56 25.68 -29.44
C PRO A 373 -17.84 26.92 -29.96
N GLU A 374 -18.22 28.09 -29.48
CA GLU A 374 -17.75 29.38 -29.99
C GLU A 374 -16.94 30.16 -28.95
N GLY A 375 -15.74 29.69 -28.71
CA GLY A 375 -14.74 30.59 -28.20
C GLY A 375 -14.74 30.84 -26.71
N GLY A 376 -13.88 30.18 -26.00
CA GLY A 376 -13.19 30.74 -24.88
C GLY A 376 -14.01 31.24 -23.70
N GLY A 377 -15.18 30.76 -23.54
CA GLY A 377 -15.98 31.01 -22.33
C GLY A 377 -15.50 30.08 -21.22
N ALA A 378 -15.45 30.58 -20.02
CA ALA A 378 -15.11 29.88 -18.79
C ALA A 378 -15.82 28.53 -18.59
N ALA A 379 -16.97 28.31 -19.21
CA ALA A 379 -17.74 27.09 -19.18
C ALA A 379 -17.02 25.86 -19.78
N GLY A 380 -16.05 26.04 -20.68
CA GLY A 380 -15.26 24.95 -21.23
C GLY A 380 -14.16 24.42 -20.31
N PHE A 381 -13.94 25.05 -19.17
CA PHE A 381 -12.90 24.69 -18.20
C PHE A 381 -13.48 24.21 -16.87
N LEU A 382 -14.78 24.14 -16.74
CA LEU A 382 -15.42 23.72 -15.50
C LEU A 382 -15.56 22.19 -15.47
N PRO A 383 -15.13 21.58 -14.36
CA PRO A 383 -15.63 20.26 -14.06
C PRO A 383 -17.17 20.33 -13.88
N PRO A 384 -17.89 19.28 -14.12
CA PRO A 384 -17.42 17.95 -14.48
C PRO A 384 -17.16 17.85 -15.98
N TYR A 385 -16.17 17.11 -16.25
CA TYR A 385 -15.70 16.84 -17.58
C TYR A 385 -16.62 15.83 -18.22
N GLY A 386 -17.38 16.24 -19.20
CA GLY A 386 -18.26 15.34 -19.94
C GLY A 386 -17.45 14.27 -20.66
N PRO A 387 -18.07 13.14 -21.03
CA PRO A 387 -17.42 12.14 -21.84
C PRO A 387 -17.04 12.79 -23.15
N SER A 388 -15.83 13.29 -23.24
CA SER A 388 -15.23 13.48 -24.52
C SER A 388 -14.82 12.10 -24.99
N THR A 389 -15.14 11.76 -26.24
CA THR A 389 -14.56 10.58 -26.87
C THR A 389 -13.06 10.78 -27.13
N CYS A 390 -12.52 11.89 -26.70
CA CYS A 390 -11.13 12.29 -26.77
C CYS A 390 -10.62 12.50 -25.36
N GLY A 391 -10.63 11.46 -24.58
CA GLY A 391 -9.92 11.42 -23.30
C GLY A 391 -8.42 11.47 -23.55
N GLY A 392 -7.69 11.74 -22.51
CA GLY A 392 -6.27 11.41 -22.47
C GLY A 392 -6.09 9.94 -22.11
N TYR A 393 -4.86 9.51 -22.12
CA TYR A 393 -4.45 8.29 -21.48
C TYR A 393 -3.25 8.60 -20.58
N GLN A 394 -3.08 7.80 -19.54
CA GLN A 394 -1.89 7.78 -18.75
C GLN A 394 -1.28 6.38 -18.79
N TYR A 395 0.00 6.31 -19.12
CA TYR A 395 0.80 5.10 -19.05
C TYR A 395 1.83 5.27 -17.93
N GLN A 396 1.94 4.30 -17.05
CA GLN A 396 3.01 4.24 -16.05
C GLN A 396 3.63 2.87 -16.04
N GLN A 397 4.94 2.83 -15.89
CA GLN A 397 5.74 1.63 -15.66
C GLN A 397 6.64 1.86 -14.46
N ARG A 398 6.75 0.85 -13.60
CA ARG A 398 7.55 0.91 -12.37
C ARG A 398 8.16 -0.45 -12.14
N ASP A 399 9.33 -0.64 -12.70
CA ASP A 399 10.08 -1.87 -12.56
C ASP A 399 11.09 -1.71 -11.41
N GLN A 400 11.38 -2.80 -10.71
CA GLN A 400 12.41 -2.84 -9.69
C GLN A 400 13.14 -4.18 -9.73
N GLU A 401 14.45 -4.12 -9.78
CA GLU A 401 15.32 -5.25 -9.52
C GLU A 401 16.17 -4.96 -8.30
N ASP A 402 16.34 -5.95 -7.40
CA ASP A 402 17.16 -5.75 -6.21
C ASP A 402 17.88 -7.02 -5.76
N LEU A 403 19.04 -6.82 -5.15
CA LEU A 403 19.84 -7.83 -4.48
C LEU A 403 20.11 -7.39 -3.05
N SER A 404 19.81 -8.23 -2.06
CA SER A 404 20.15 -7.96 -0.66
C SER A 404 20.89 -9.10 0.01
N VAL A 405 21.78 -8.75 0.94
CA VAL A 405 22.62 -9.69 1.69
C VAL A 405 22.68 -9.25 3.16
N GLU A 406 22.49 -10.19 4.06
CA GLU A 406 22.73 -9.97 5.50
C GLU A 406 23.60 -11.08 6.07
N LEU A 407 24.48 -10.69 7.00
CA LEU A 407 25.24 -11.60 7.84
C LEU A 407 25.06 -11.16 9.29
N ARG A 408 24.58 -12.07 10.14
CA ARG A 408 24.25 -11.80 11.54
C ARG A 408 24.71 -12.91 12.47
N LEU A 409 25.18 -12.52 13.65
CA LEU A 409 25.45 -13.40 14.79
C LEU A 409 24.48 -13.09 15.92
N THR A 410 23.83 -14.11 16.45
CA THR A 410 22.87 -14.00 17.57
C THR A 410 23.31 -14.93 18.70
N SER A 411 23.52 -14.36 19.90
CA SER A 411 23.90 -15.15 21.11
C SER A 411 22.78 -16.11 21.52
N PRO A 412 23.08 -17.19 22.29
CA PRO A 412 22.05 -17.98 22.93
C PRO A 412 21.08 -17.14 23.78
N GLY A 413 19.82 -17.55 23.84
CA GLY A 413 18.73 -16.81 24.51
C GLY A 413 18.64 -17.04 26.01
N ASP A 414 19.30 -18.10 26.55
CA ASP A 414 19.24 -18.55 27.93
C ASP A 414 20.25 -17.88 28.86
N GLN A 415 21.00 -16.88 28.35
CA GLN A 415 22.02 -16.17 29.10
C GLN A 415 21.53 -14.82 29.59
N ALA A 416 22.00 -14.37 30.77
CA ALA A 416 21.70 -13.04 31.31
C ALA A 416 22.20 -11.91 30.38
N LEU A 417 23.26 -12.12 29.64
CA LEU A 417 23.77 -11.21 28.59
C LEU A 417 23.47 -11.79 27.21
N ARG A 418 22.59 -11.15 26.50
CA ARG A 418 22.18 -11.52 25.13
C ARG A 418 22.61 -10.43 24.16
N TRP A 419 23.03 -10.81 22.98
CA TRP A 419 23.45 -9.86 21.96
C TRP A 419 23.12 -10.35 20.56
N VAL A 420 22.97 -9.44 19.66
CA VAL A 420 22.92 -9.64 18.21
C VAL A 420 23.78 -8.59 17.54
N GLY A 421 24.45 -8.94 16.45
CA GLY A 421 25.22 -8.00 15.65
C GLY A 421 25.34 -8.47 14.20
N GLY A 422 25.29 -7.54 13.27
CA GLY A 422 25.29 -7.89 11.86
C GLY A 422 25.65 -6.76 10.93
N VAL A 423 25.77 -7.12 9.67
CA VAL A 423 25.96 -6.21 8.53
C VAL A 423 24.94 -6.50 7.45
N TYR A 424 24.51 -5.46 6.75
CA TYR A 424 23.53 -5.54 5.68
C TYR A 424 24.02 -4.75 4.46
N PHE A 425 23.73 -5.28 3.29
CA PHE A 425 23.92 -4.62 1.99
C PHE A 425 22.70 -4.82 1.12
N ALA A 426 22.32 -3.80 0.35
CA ALA A 426 21.37 -3.94 -0.75
C ALA A 426 21.78 -3.05 -1.92
N ASP A 427 21.49 -3.54 -3.13
CA ASP A 427 21.58 -2.83 -4.40
C ASP A 427 20.22 -2.88 -5.06
N ILE A 428 19.63 -1.72 -5.33
CA ILE A 428 18.25 -1.57 -5.78
C ILE A 428 18.24 -0.68 -7.00
N GLU A 429 17.75 -1.18 -8.11
CA GLU A 429 17.55 -0.45 -9.35
C GLU A 429 16.05 -0.33 -9.63
N ARG A 430 15.59 0.88 -9.96
CA ARG A 430 14.19 1.14 -10.31
C ARG A 430 14.14 1.92 -11.60
N HIS A 431 13.25 1.52 -12.51
CA HIS A 431 12.92 2.26 -13.72
C HIS A 431 11.48 2.77 -13.62
N VAL A 432 11.29 4.07 -13.76
CA VAL A 432 9.98 4.72 -13.63
C VAL A 432 9.69 5.51 -14.89
N ILE A 433 8.63 5.12 -15.60
CA ILE A 433 8.08 5.86 -16.73
C ILE A 433 6.68 6.34 -16.37
N VAL A 434 6.43 7.64 -16.58
CA VAL A 434 5.08 8.21 -16.52
C VAL A 434 4.88 9.03 -17.80
N SER A 435 3.89 8.68 -18.57
CA SER A 435 3.57 9.43 -19.78
C SER A 435 2.08 9.71 -19.92
N GLN A 436 1.80 10.85 -20.52
CA GLN A 436 0.47 11.33 -20.83
C GLN A 436 0.35 11.56 -22.33
N GLY A 437 -0.82 11.30 -22.90
CA GLY A 437 -1.05 11.60 -24.31
C GLY A 437 -2.53 11.66 -24.66
N SER A 438 -2.80 12.03 -25.90
CA SER A 438 -4.16 12.07 -26.44
C SER A 438 -4.63 10.67 -26.82
N ASP A 439 -5.81 10.27 -26.37
CA ASP A 439 -6.49 9.11 -26.92
C ASP A 439 -7.23 9.51 -28.18
N LEU A 440 -6.63 9.23 -29.31
CA LEU A 440 -7.22 9.45 -30.62
C LEU A 440 -7.99 8.21 -31.14
N GLN A 441 -8.29 7.24 -30.25
CA GLN A 441 -8.95 5.97 -30.58
C GLN A 441 -8.20 5.14 -31.65
N GLN A 442 -6.87 5.25 -31.63
CA GLN A 442 -6.00 4.55 -32.60
C GLN A 442 -5.46 3.23 -32.09
N GLY A 443 -5.97 2.76 -30.98
CA GLY A 443 -5.56 1.52 -30.29
C GLY A 443 -4.72 1.78 -29.04
N LEU A 444 -4.65 0.76 -28.19
CA LEU A 444 -3.85 0.77 -26.97
C LEU A 444 -2.35 0.74 -27.30
N ARG A 445 -1.55 1.20 -26.36
CA ARG A 445 -0.10 1.19 -26.46
C ARG A 445 0.51 0.54 -25.22
N THR A 446 1.72 0.07 -25.37
CA THR A 446 2.46 -0.66 -24.35
C THR A 446 3.87 -0.08 -24.21
N THR A 447 4.05 1.23 -24.40
CA THR A 447 5.34 1.92 -24.30
C THR A 447 5.15 3.33 -23.80
N GLY A 448 6.05 3.81 -22.98
CA GLY A 448 6.04 5.16 -22.41
C GLY A 448 6.12 6.27 -23.46
N PHE A 449 6.86 6.06 -24.54
CA PHE A 449 7.01 7.06 -25.60
C PHE A 449 6.37 6.56 -26.91
N VAL A 450 5.43 7.35 -27.44
CA VAL A 450 4.82 7.14 -28.78
C VAL A 450 5.05 8.40 -29.61
N PRO A 451 5.69 8.28 -30.79
CA PRO A 451 5.92 9.42 -31.68
C PRO A 451 4.63 9.94 -32.30
N ALA A 452 4.65 11.16 -32.87
CA ALA A 452 3.49 11.82 -33.49
C ALA A 452 2.79 10.99 -34.61
N SER A 453 3.50 10.09 -35.25
CA SER A 453 2.98 9.17 -36.26
C SER A 453 2.45 7.85 -35.71
N GLY A 454 2.60 7.61 -34.40
CA GLY A 454 2.13 6.41 -33.76
C GLY A 454 0.70 6.53 -33.23
N PRO A 455 0.14 5.44 -32.65
CA PRO A 455 -1.18 5.49 -32.04
C PRO A 455 -1.12 6.22 -30.72
N ASN A 456 -2.05 7.15 -30.49
CA ASN A 456 -2.17 7.91 -29.25
C ASN A 456 -0.83 8.54 -28.81
N PRO A 457 -0.34 9.57 -29.51
CA PRO A 457 0.99 10.15 -29.30
C PRO A 457 1.22 10.67 -27.89
N THR A 458 2.46 10.61 -27.44
CA THR A 458 2.87 11.10 -26.10
C THR A 458 3.00 12.62 -26.10
N ASP A 459 2.38 13.26 -25.12
CA ASP A 459 2.44 14.72 -24.91
C ASP A 459 3.31 15.13 -23.73
N LEU A 460 3.40 14.27 -22.70
CA LEU A 460 4.25 14.46 -21.54
C LEU A 460 4.97 13.16 -21.20
N LEU A 461 6.24 13.26 -20.80
CA LEU A 461 7.06 12.12 -20.44
C LEU A 461 7.98 12.42 -19.28
N TYR A 462 7.92 11.59 -18.24
CA TYR A 462 8.96 11.35 -17.26
C TYR A 462 9.51 9.95 -17.49
N ASP A 463 10.81 9.80 -17.53
CA ASP A 463 11.49 8.53 -17.81
C ASP A 463 12.84 8.56 -17.08
N ASP A 464 12.89 7.90 -15.91
CA ASP A 464 14.02 7.99 -14.99
C ASP A 464 14.44 6.61 -14.50
N ASP A 465 15.77 6.40 -14.43
CA ASP A 465 16.39 5.30 -13.72
C ASP A 465 16.87 5.78 -12.35
N PHE A 466 16.49 5.08 -11.28
CA PHE A 466 16.86 5.37 -9.91
C PHE A 466 17.74 4.23 -9.36
N GLY A 467 18.93 4.57 -8.86
CA GLY A 467 19.83 3.66 -8.16
C GLY A 467 19.82 3.87 -6.65
N SER A 468 19.99 2.82 -5.86
CA SER A 468 20.16 2.91 -4.42
C SER A 468 21.10 1.82 -3.91
N GLN A 469 22.25 2.20 -3.36
CA GLN A 469 23.15 1.29 -2.68
C GLN A 469 23.12 1.51 -1.18
N VAL A 470 22.77 0.48 -0.43
CA VAL A 470 22.52 0.55 1.03
C VAL A 470 23.59 -0.27 1.76
N TYR A 471 24.25 0.35 2.73
CA TYR A 471 25.21 -0.27 3.63
C TYR A 471 24.79 -0.04 5.08
N ALA A 472 24.77 -1.10 5.87
CA ALA A 472 24.46 -0.94 7.29
C ALA A 472 25.29 -1.86 8.19
N VAL A 473 25.52 -1.37 9.41
CA VAL A 473 26.04 -2.13 10.54
C VAL A 473 25.12 -1.95 11.75
N PHE A 474 24.78 -3.04 12.42
CA PHE A 474 23.86 -3.00 13.55
C PHE A 474 24.22 -3.96 14.65
N GLY A 475 23.70 -3.67 15.84
CA GLY A 475 23.80 -4.56 16.98
C GLY A 475 22.91 -4.16 18.14
N GLN A 476 22.60 -5.13 18.97
CA GLN A 476 21.86 -4.98 20.22
C GLN A 476 22.55 -5.77 21.32
N VAL A 477 22.53 -5.22 22.53
CA VAL A 477 22.89 -5.90 23.76
C VAL A 477 21.72 -5.78 24.72
N ALA A 478 21.25 -6.92 25.25
CA ALA A 478 20.25 -7.02 26.30
C ALA A 478 20.89 -7.67 27.54
N TYR A 479 20.61 -7.14 28.73
CA TYR A 479 21.16 -7.59 29.97
C TYR A 479 20.11 -7.67 31.07
N ASP A 480 19.98 -8.85 31.69
CA ASP A 480 19.13 -9.04 32.86
C ASP A 480 19.87 -8.54 34.10
N VAL A 481 19.48 -7.32 34.51
CA VAL A 481 20.05 -6.71 35.76
C VAL A 481 19.54 -7.43 37.01
N MET A 482 18.33 -7.95 36.92
CA MET A 482 17.69 -8.86 37.87
C MET A 482 16.97 -9.94 37.09
N ASP A 483 16.64 -11.06 37.71
CA ASP A 483 15.96 -12.19 37.05
C ASP A 483 14.66 -11.79 36.35
N ASN A 484 14.06 -10.65 36.70
CA ASN A 484 12.80 -10.14 36.15
C ASN A 484 12.91 -8.73 35.57
N LEU A 485 14.13 -8.18 35.36
CA LEU A 485 14.32 -6.85 34.78
C LEU A 485 15.44 -6.85 33.77
N GLU A 486 15.07 -6.68 32.52
CA GLU A 486 15.96 -6.54 31.36
C GLU A 486 16.13 -5.07 30.95
N PHE A 487 17.35 -4.68 30.61
CA PHE A 487 17.65 -3.47 29.85
C PHE A 487 18.32 -3.85 28.53
N ALA A 488 17.91 -3.18 27.44
CA ALA A 488 18.52 -3.36 26.13
C ALA A 488 18.94 -2.02 25.50
N LEU A 489 20.04 -2.07 24.76
CA LEU A 489 20.56 -1.00 23.92
C LEU A 489 20.81 -1.56 22.54
N ALA A 490 20.21 -0.96 21.52
CA ALA A 490 20.46 -1.24 20.12
C ALA A 490 20.97 -0.01 19.39
N LEU A 491 21.85 -0.23 18.42
CA LEU A 491 22.41 0.81 17.55
C LEU A 491 22.51 0.26 16.13
N ARG A 492 22.13 1.09 15.18
CA ARG A 492 22.34 0.83 13.76
C ARG A 492 22.80 2.11 13.07
N PHE A 493 23.70 1.96 12.13
CA PHE A 493 24.12 3.01 11.22
C PHE A 493 23.84 2.54 9.79
N ASP A 494 23.11 3.34 9.03
CA ASP A 494 22.84 3.14 7.63
C ASP A 494 23.48 4.28 6.82
N SER A 495 24.02 3.94 5.66
CA SER A 495 24.46 4.86 4.61
C SER A 495 23.86 4.41 3.29
N GLU A 496 23.11 5.29 2.64
CA GLU A 496 22.43 5.03 1.38
C GLU A 496 22.88 6.01 0.32
N ASP A 497 23.57 5.50 -0.70
CA ASP A 497 23.93 6.27 -1.90
C ASP A 497 22.78 6.17 -2.90
N ARG A 498 22.21 7.32 -3.27
CA ARG A 498 21.09 7.45 -4.19
C ARG A 498 21.49 8.20 -5.42
N ASP A 499 21.06 7.71 -6.59
CA ASP A 499 21.23 8.41 -7.87
C ASP A 499 19.95 8.36 -8.71
N VAL A 500 19.86 9.30 -9.64
CA VAL A 500 18.82 9.35 -10.67
C VAL A 500 19.42 9.83 -11.99
N SER A 501 19.09 9.12 -13.07
CA SER A 501 19.39 9.52 -14.44
C SER A 501 18.12 9.59 -15.28
N ASN A 502 18.10 10.48 -16.29
CA ASN A 502 16.91 10.77 -17.08
C ASN A 502 17.06 10.28 -18.51
N ASN A 503 16.03 9.59 -19.03
CA ASN A 503 15.98 9.00 -20.37
C ASN A 503 15.05 9.74 -21.34
N VAL A 504 14.47 10.87 -20.95
CA VAL A 504 13.57 11.64 -21.82
C VAL A 504 14.28 12.09 -23.10
N PRO A 505 13.71 11.85 -24.30
CA PRO A 505 14.34 12.22 -25.55
C PRO A 505 14.71 13.69 -25.65
N THR A 506 15.92 14.00 -26.14
CA THR A 506 16.42 15.36 -26.42
C THR A 506 16.14 15.79 -27.86
N CYS A 507 16.23 17.09 -28.14
CA CYS A 507 16.19 17.60 -29.49
C CYS A 507 17.42 17.16 -30.32
N ALA A 508 18.55 16.89 -29.65
CA ALA A 508 19.76 16.39 -30.30
C ALA A 508 19.61 14.94 -30.80
N ASP A 509 18.69 14.15 -30.26
CA ASP A 509 18.38 12.78 -30.70
C ASP A 509 17.70 12.71 -32.08
N GLY A 510 17.42 13.85 -32.64
CA GLY A 510 16.92 14.05 -34.00
C GLY A 510 15.43 14.32 -34.12
N GLY A 511 15.10 15.30 -34.89
CA GLY A 511 13.71 15.70 -35.21
C GLY A 511 12.98 16.37 -34.06
N ASP A 512 11.67 16.20 -34.02
CA ASP A 512 10.78 16.87 -33.05
C ASP A 512 10.49 16.02 -31.79
N ARG A 513 11.36 15.06 -31.43
CA ARG A 513 11.13 14.09 -30.33
C ARG A 513 11.12 14.74 -28.95
N CYS A 514 11.75 15.90 -28.80
CA CYS A 514 11.78 16.67 -27.57
C CYS A 514 10.52 17.51 -27.33
N PHE A 515 9.61 17.59 -28.31
CA PHE A 515 8.37 18.33 -28.18
C PHE A 515 7.18 17.40 -27.95
N ALA A 516 6.13 17.92 -27.34
CA ALA A 516 4.83 17.26 -27.25
C ALA A 516 4.36 16.83 -28.65
N GLN A 517 3.84 15.63 -28.75
CA GLN A 517 3.56 15.00 -30.06
C GLN A 517 2.21 15.42 -30.65
N THR A 518 1.30 15.95 -29.83
CA THR A 518 0.00 16.45 -30.27
C THR A 518 0.14 17.92 -30.70
N PRO A 519 -0.17 18.27 -31.96
CA PRO A 519 0.09 19.62 -32.52
C PRO A 519 -0.58 20.78 -31.77
N ASN A 520 -1.67 20.51 -31.06
CA ASN A 520 -2.51 21.53 -30.42
C ASN A 520 -2.33 21.64 -28.90
N PHE A 521 -1.49 20.82 -28.27
CA PHE A 521 -1.38 20.77 -26.83
C PHE A 521 -1.13 22.15 -26.18
N GLY A 522 -0.23 22.95 -26.71
CA GLY A 522 0.09 24.28 -26.16
C GLY A 522 -0.89 25.40 -26.55
N THR A 523 -1.72 25.23 -27.60
CA THR A 523 -2.69 26.25 -28.04
C THR A 523 -4.04 26.10 -27.35
N ALA A 524 -4.37 24.94 -26.87
CA ALA A 524 -5.63 24.64 -26.19
C ALA A 524 -5.85 25.49 -24.94
N TRP A 525 -4.80 25.87 -24.25
CA TRP A 525 -4.84 26.65 -23.01
C TRP A 525 -4.74 28.18 -23.19
N GLY A 526 -5.20 28.69 -24.34
CA GLY A 526 -5.28 30.12 -24.57
C GLY A 526 -3.95 30.88 -24.51
N GLY A 527 -2.82 30.17 -24.67
CA GLY A 527 -1.49 30.77 -24.61
C GLY A 527 -0.93 30.92 -23.19
N LEU A 528 -1.50 30.24 -22.20
CA LEU A 528 -0.95 30.19 -20.85
C LEU A 528 0.40 29.49 -20.81
N VAL A 529 0.65 28.58 -21.75
CA VAL A 529 1.94 27.91 -21.91
C VAL A 529 2.59 28.38 -23.21
N PRO A 530 3.84 28.89 -23.15
CA PRO A 530 4.55 29.33 -24.34
C PRO A 530 4.85 28.15 -25.28
N LEU A 531 4.70 28.39 -26.59
CA LEU A 531 5.08 27.43 -27.64
C LEU A 531 6.53 27.66 -28.05
N PRO A 532 7.30 26.64 -28.46
CA PRO A 532 6.90 25.23 -28.55
C PRO A 532 6.78 24.59 -27.15
N TYR A 533 5.86 23.63 -27.00
CA TYR A 533 5.70 22.85 -25.75
C TYR A 533 6.62 21.63 -25.80
N TYR A 534 7.50 21.51 -24.85
CA TYR A 534 8.44 20.39 -24.74
C TYR A 534 7.79 19.18 -24.08
N ILE A 535 8.28 17.98 -24.41
CA ILE A 535 7.76 16.72 -23.85
C ILE A 535 8.04 16.55 -22.35
N ASN A 536 9.07 17.22 -21.83
CA ASN A 536 9.31 17.31 -20.39
C ASN A 536 9.37 18.78 -19.96
N PRO A 537 8.68 19.17 -18.88
CA PRO A 537 8.61 20.55 -18.41
C PRO A 537 9.96 21.17 -18.01
N ALA A 538 10.97 20.37 -17.63
CA ALA A 538 12.33 20.87 -17.38
C ALA A 538 12.93 21.56 -18.61
N TYR A 539 12.59 21.11 -19.82
CA TYR A 539 12.99 21.74 -21.07
C TYR A 539 12.27 23.08 -21.30
N GLN A 540 11.05 23.23 -20.75
CA GLN A 540 10.28 24.46 -20.84
C GLN A 540 10.89 25.58 -19.97
N THR A 541 11.33 25.23 -18.75
CA THR A 541 11.95 26.19 -17.82
C THR A 541 13.39 26.50 -18.18
N ASN A 542 14.11 25.52 -18.77
CA ASN A 542 15.49 25.70 -19.26
C ASN A 542 15.68 25.05 -20.63
N PRO A 543 15.42 25.78 -21.74
CA PRO A 543 15.52 25.23 -23.09
C PRO A 543 16.89 24.67 -23.49
N ALA A 544 17.97 25.02 -22.79
CA ALA A 544 19.29 24.45 -23.05
C ALA A 544 19.32 22.93 -22.71
N LEU A 545 18.50 22.47 -21.76
CA LEU A 545 18.36 21.06 -21.44
C LEU A 545 17.73 20.25 -22.57
N ALA A 546 16.94 20.86 -23.41
CA ALA A 546 16.36 20.17 -24.57
C ALA A 546 17.42 19.61 -25.53
N ASP A 547 18.62 20.24 -25.59
CA ASP A 547 19.74 19.74 -26.39
C ASP A 547 20.75 18.89 -25.60
N SER A 548 20.92 19.16 -24.30
CA SER A 548 21.91 18.50 -23.46
C SER A 548 21.37 17.31 -22.61
N GLY A 549 20.07 17.20 -22.46
CA GLY A 549 19.43 16.31 -21.48
C GLY A 549 19.38 16.91 -20.07
N ILE A 550 18.56 16.32 -19.21
CA ILE A 550 18.49 16.62 -17.78
C ILE A 550 19.70 15.96 -17.10
N PRO A 551 20.48 16.69 -16.28
CA PRO A 551 21.67 16.13 -15.64
C PRO A 551 21.33 15.05 -14.61
N ASP A 552 22.17 14.02 -14.54
CA ASP A 552 22.14 13.04 -13.47
C ASP A 552 22.38 13.70 -12.11
N ARG A 553 21.77 13.17 -11.06
CA ARG A 553 21.91 13.64 -9.68
C ARG A 553 22.27 12.46 -8.77
N ASN A 554 23.03 12.72 -7.73
CA ASN A 554 23.35 11.74 -6.71
C ASN A 554 23.43 12.40 -5.34
N GLU A 555 23.11 11.64 -4.29
CA GLU A 555 23.24 12.07 -2.90
C GLU A 555 23.37 10.86 -1.96
N THR A 556 24.11 11.07 -0.85
CA THR A 556 24.28 10.08 0.21
C THR A 556 23.48 10.49 1.44
N PHE A 557 22.60 9.60 1.91
CA PHE A 557 21.83 9.78 3.13
C PHE A 557 22.37 8.85 4.23
N GLU A 558 22.75 9.43 5.37
CA GLU A 558 23.29 8.69 6.50
C GLU A 558 22.40 8.87 7.74
N GLN A 559 22.20 7.79 8.52
CA GLN A 559 21.42 7.86 9.75
C GLN A 559 21.93 6.89 10.82
N LEU A 560 22.14 7.42 12.04
CA LEU A 560 22.31 6.62 13.23
C LEU A 560 20.96 6.41 13.92
N GLN A 561 20.60 5.17 14.22
CA GLN A 561 19.32 4.76 14.81
C GLN A 561 19.57 4.08 16.17
N PRO A 562 19.62 4.83 17.27
CA PRO A 562 19.67 4.26 18.61
C PRO A 562 18.29 3.81 19.09
N LYS A 563 18.25 2.74 19.91
CA LYS A 563 17.07 2.34 20.67
C LYS A 563 17.48 1.86 22.05
N VAL A 564 16.79 2.33 23.08
CA VAL A 564 16.91 1.83 24.45
C VAL A 564 15.57 1.28 24.90
N SER A 565 15.58 0.19 25.64
CA SER A 565 14.35 -0.36 26.20
C SER A 565 14.59 -1.02 27.54
N ALA A 566 13.54 -1.12 28.33
CA ALA A 566 13.49 -1.86 29.58
C ALA A 566 12.23 -2.71 29.62
N ASN A 567 12.34 -3.94 30.08
CA ASN A 567 11.22 -4.84 30.35
C ASN A 567 11.26 -5.32 31.78
N TRP A 568 10.19 -5.12 32.54
CA TRP A 568 10.09 -5.55 33.93
C TRP A 568 8.93 -6.53 34.08
N ASN A 569 9.23 -7.80 34.20
CA ASN A 569 8.30 -8.87 34.54
C ASN A 569 7.97 -8.78 36.04
N VAL A 570 6.95 -7.98 36.40
CA VAL A 570 6.52 -7.78 37.79
C VAL A 570 6.06 -9.09 38.42
N THR A 571 5.39 -9.91 37.63
CA THR A 571 5.03 -11.31 37.90
C THR A 571 5.15 -12.10 36.58
N ASP A 572 4.98 -13.43 36.64
CA ASP A 572 4.99 -14.27 35.42
C ASP A 572 3.87 -13.93 34.43
N ASP A 573 2.81 -13.27 34.90
CA ASP A 573 1.62 -12.90 34.10
C ASP A 573 1.46 -11.39 33.93
N PHE A 574 2.41 -10.56 34.38
CA PHE A 574 2.33 -9.11 34.24
C PHE A 574 3.69 -8.48 34.01
N ALA A 575 3.87 -7.90 32.85
CA ALA A 575 5.06 -7.18 32.44
C ALA A 575 4.77 -5.70 32.16
N VAL A 576 5.73 -4.83 32.51
CA VAL A 576 5.73 -3.40 32.16
C VAL A 576 6.96 -3.13 31.31
N PHE A 577 6.79 -2.41 30.23
CA PHE A 577 7.91 -2.05 29.38
C PHE A 577 7.95 -0.55 29.07
N ALA A 578 9.15 -0.07 28.79
CA ALA A 578 9.38 1.28 28.28
C ALA A 578 10.43 1.24 27.17
N SER A 579 10.29 2.05 26.16
CA SER A 579 11.27 2.18 25.09
C SER A 579 11.40 3.62 24.59
N TYR A 580 12.57 3.94 24.05
CA TYR A 580 12.82 5.15 23.28
C TYR A 580 13.72 4.78 22.10
N GLY A 581 13.27 5.08 20.89
CA GLY A 581 13.98 4.66 19.68
C GLY A 581 13.80 5.61 18.49
N TYR A 582 14.72 5.46 17.55
CA TYR A 582 14.74 6.17 16.29
C TYR A 582 14.42 5.21 15.15
N GLY A 583 13.73 5.73 14.16
CA GLY A 583 13.57 5.09 12.86
C GLY A 583 13.78 6.10 11.75
N PHE A 584 14.11 5.65 10.56
CA PHE A 584 14.29 6.55 9.44
C PHE A 584 13.84 5.92 8.13
N ARG A 585 13.50 6.80 7.21
CA ARG A 585 13.29 6.53 5.79
C ARG A 585 14.18 7.47 5.00
N SER A 586 14.90 6.94 4.01
CA SER A 586 15.86 7.71 3.23
C SER A 586 15.16 8.82 2.43
N GLY A 587 15.89 9.91 2.18
CA GLY A 587 15.55 10.88 1.17
C GLY A 587 15.73 10.32 -0.24
N GLY A 588 15.43 11.12 -1.24
CA GLY A 588 15.52 10.68 -2.62
C GLY A 588 15.19 11.77 -3.64
N PHE A 589 14.81 11.30 -4.82
CA PHE A 589 14.49 12.17 -5.95
C PHE A 589 13.07 11.88 -6.46
N ASN A 590 12.34 12.94 -6.78
CA ASN A 590 11.14 12.90 -7.59
C ASN A 590 11.53 12.71 -9.06
N SER A 591 10.57 12.34 -9.89
CA SER A 591 10.78 12.26 -11.34
C SER A 591 11.32 13.59 -11.87
N SER A 592 12.32 13.52 -12.73
CA SER A 592 13.06 14.67 -13.23
C SER A 592 12.19 15.61 -14.05
N GLY A 593 12.00 16.83 -13.54
CA GLY A 593 11.10 17.84 -14.11
C GLY A 593 9.82 18.07 -13.32
N SER A 594 9.64 17.42 -12.18
CA SER A 594 8.48 17.65 -11.30
C SER A 594 8.44 19.08 -10.74
N GLU A 595 9.58 19.62 -10.29
CA GLU A 595 9.75 21.02 -9.89
C GLU A 595 9.34 21.95 -11.01
N ALA A 596 9.87 21.72 -12.21
CA ALA A 596 9.58 22.54 -13.39
C ALA A 596 8.10 22.50 -13.79
N THR A 597 7.43 21.33 -13.62
CA THR A 597 5.99 21.22 -13.88
C THR A 597 5.19 22.09 -12.92
N SER A 598 5.52 22.01 -11.64
CA SER A 598 4.90 22.84 -10.61
C SER A 598 5.09 24.33 -10.91
N ASP A 599 6.30 24.76 -11.25
CA ASP A 599 6.64 26.16 -11.57
C ASP A 599 5.87 26.67 -12.78
N VAL A 600 5.81 25.89 -13.85
CA VAL A 600 5.12 26.29 -15.09
C VAL A 600 3.63 26.47 -14.87
N TRP A 601 2.99 25.58 -14.11
CA TRP A 601 1.52 25.56 -14.02
C TRP A 601 1.00 26.27 -12.77
N TYR A 602 1.73 26.24 -11.67
CA TYR A 602 1.28 26.74 -10.36
C TYR A 602 2.15 27.86 -9.77
N GLY A 603 3.33 28.13 -10.35
CA GLY A 603 4.25 29.16 -9.83
C GLY A 603 3.67 30.58 -9.79
N GLY A 604 2.57 30.82 -10.52
CA GLY A 604 1.82 32.07 -10.47
C GLY A 604 0.75 32.14 -9.38
N LEU A 605 0.48 31.04 -8.67
CA LEU A 605 -0.49 31.00 -7.60
C LEU A 605 0.16 31.48 -6.30
N ALA A 606 -0.38 32.50 -5.71
CA ALA A 606 0.07 33.03 -4.42
C ALA A 606 -1.13 33.32 -3.53
N LEU A 607 -0.93 33.21 -2.22
CA LEU A 607 -1.92 33.62 -1.23
C LEU A 607 -2.09 35.15 -1.22
N ASP A 608 -3.15 35.65 -0.58
CA ASP A 608 -3.44 37.07 -0.50
C ASP A 608 -2.32 37.92 0.13
N ASP A 609 -1.49 37.30 0.97
CA ASP A 609 -0.31 37.91 1.60
C ASP A 609 0.96 37.81 0.72
N GLY A 610 0.87 37.20 -0.47
CA GLY A 610 1.94 36.97 -1.39
C GLY A 610 2.83 35.77 -1.09
N THR A 611 2.47 34.93 -0.10
CA THR A 611 3.13 33.65 0.14
C THR A 611 2.87 32.70 -1.02
N PRO A 612 3.89 32.04 -1.60
CA PRO A 612 3.67 30.98 -2.57
C PRO A 612 2.76 29.89 -2.01
N ASN A 613 1.83 29.42 -2.81
CA ASN A 613 0.91 28.36 -2.40
C ASN A 613 1.57 26.97 -2.39
N LEU A 614 2.75 26.85 -2.97
CA LEU A 614 3.39 25.58 -3.25
C LEU A 614 4.90 25.71 -3.31
N ASP A 615 5.59 24.72 -2.76
CA ASP A 615 7.04 24.52 -2.89
C ASP A 615 7.32 23.05 -3.22
N VAL A 616 7.72 22.76 -4.45
CA VAL A 616 8.05 21.43 -4.95
C VAL A 616 9.49 21.41 -5.39
N SER A 617 10.20 20.38 -5.02
CA SER A 617 11.56 20.10 -5.47
C SER A 617 11.67 18.74 -6.12
N ASP A 618 12.56 18.60 -7.09
CA ASP A 618 12.94 17.29 -7.64
C ASP A 618 13.74 16.43 -6.63
N ARG A 619 14.03 16.94 -5.42
CA ARG A 619 14.69 16.25 -4.32
C ARG A 619 13.87 16.39 -3.04
N PHE A 620 13.83 15.32 -2.24
CA PHE A 620 13.22 15.37 -0.91
C PHE A 620 14.18 14.82 0.17
N GLU A 621 14.02 15.31 1.40
CA GLU A 621 14.85 14.96 2.55
C GLU A 621 14.48 13.62 3.15
N LYS A 622 15.43 13.04 3.91
CA LYS A 622 15.15 11.85 4.74
C LYS A 622 14.19 12.19 5.87
N GLU A 623 13.33 11.26 6.18
CA GLU A 623 12.39 11.35 7.31
C GLU A 623 12.93 10.60 8.52
N VAL A 624 12.82 11.21 9.72
CA VAL A 624 13.31 10.61 10.96
C VAL A 624 12.24 10.67 12.05
N SER A 625 11.83 9.51 12.55
CA SER A 625 10.93 9.39 13.71
C SER A 625 11.73 9.16 15.00
N LYS A 626 11.24 9.75 16.10
CA LYS A 626 11.77 9.61 17.47
C LYS A 626 10.58 9.34 18.38
N ALA A 627 10.49 8.12 18.91
CA ALA A 627 9.33 7.73 19.70
C ALA A 627 9.70 7.26 21.10
N ALA A 628 8.94 7.74 22.08
CA ALA A 628 8.90 7.21 23.45
C ALA A 628 7.62 6.41 23.65
N GLU A 629 7.72 5.26 24.28
CA GLU A 629 6.60 4.36 24.54
C GLU A 629 6.68 3.82 25.97
N LEU A 630 5.52 3.71 26.64
CA LEU A 630 5.33 3.04 27.92
C LEU A 630 4.09 2.16 27.84
N GLY A 631 4.22 0.89 28.21
CA GLY A 631 3.10 -0.04 28.14
C GLY A 631 3.18 -1.16 29.17
N PHE A 632 2.14 -1.98 29.19
CA PHE A 632 2.10 -3.22 29.93
C PHE A 632 1.45 -4.34 29.13
N LYS A 633 1.81 -5.57 29.48
CA LYS A 633 1.21 -6.81 28.96
C LYS A 633 0.82 -7.69 30.13
N SER A 634 -0.37 -8.28 30.08
CA SER A 634 -0.87 -9.05 31.20
C SER A 634 -1.77 -10.21 30.82
N TYR A 635 -1.65 -11.31 31.56
CA TYR A 635 -2.64 -12.37 31.64
C TYR A 635 -3.38 -12.28 32.95
N LEU A 636 -4.69 -12.32 32.89
CA LEU A 636 -5.60 -12.21 34.03
C LEU A 636 -6.54 -13.44 34.04
N LEU A 637 -7.27 -13.62 35.14
CA LEU A 637 -8.31 -14.66 35.27
C LEU A 637 -7.78 -16.07 34.94
N ASP A 638 -6.68 -16.47 35.59
CA ASP A 638 -5.99 -17.75 35.33
C ASP A 638 -5.57 -17.93 33.87
N ARG A 639 -5.04 -16.83 33.25
CA ARG A 639 -4.61 -16.75 31.83
C ARG A 639 -5.73 -16.90 30.80
N SER A 640 -6.98 -16.74 31.18
CA SER A 640 -8.09 -16.71 30.23
C SER A 640 -8.31 -15.36 29.56
N LEU A 641 -7.76 -14.28 30.12
CA LEU A 641 -7.84 -12.93 29.57
C LEU A 641 -6.44 -12.36 29.39
N SER A 642 -6.07 -12.01 28.15
CA SER A 642 -4.93 -11.16 27.82
C SER A 642 -5.39 -9.72 27.71
N LEU A 643 -4.68 -8.79 28.34
CA LEU A 643 -4.92 -7.35 28.27
C LEU A 643 -3.60 -6.62 28.14
N ASN A 644 -3.40 -5.91 27.04
CA ASN A 644 -2.20 -5.13 26.76
C ASN A 644 -2.60 -3.69 26.51
N ALA A 645 -1.75 -2.74 26.92
CA ALA A 645 -1.96 -1.33 26.64
C ALA A 645 -0.63 -0.60 26.53
N ALA A 646 -0.61 0.46 25.72
CA ALA A 646 0.54 1.34 25.57
C ALA A 646 0.10 2.79 25.37
N VAL A 647 0.97 3.72 25.79
CA VAL A 647 0.90 5.13 25.44
C VAL A 647 2.21 5.51 24.75
N TYR A 648 2.13 6.38 23.75
CA TYR A 648 3.28 6.77 22.96
C TYR A 648 3.28 8.26 22.63
N HIS A 649 4.49 8.77 22.42
CA HIS A 649 4.75 10.11 21.91
C HIS A 649 5.87 10.04 20.88
N THR A 650 5.60 10.54 19.68
CA THR A 650 6.51 10.49 18.51
C THR A 650 6.65 11.88 17.93
N THR A 651 7.88 12.30 17.66
CA THR A 651 8.17 13.45 16.80
C THR A 651 8.75 12.93 15.49
N VAL A 652 8.33 13.51 14.37
CA VAL A 652 8.82 13.16 13.04
C VAL A 652 9.41 14.43 12.42
N ASP A 653 10.69 14.36 12.11
CA ASP A 653 11.38 15.42 11.37
C ASP A 653 11.32 15.09 9.87
N ASP A 654 11.01 16.08 9.04
CA ASP A 654 10.95 16.00 7.58
C ASP A 654 10.03 14.86 7.07
N MET A 655 8.81 14.75 7.65
CA MET A 655 7.85 13.71 7.26
C MET A 655 7.60 13.75 5.76
N GLN A 656 7.84 12.63 5.09
CA GLN A 656 7.59 12.50 3.66
C GLN A 656 6.10 12.41 3.39
N PHE A 657 5.60 13.32 2.60
CA PHE A 657 4.20 13.43 2.24
C PHE A 657 4.03 13.39 0.72
N PHE A 658 3.09 12.60 0.27
CA PHE A 658 2.70 12.51 -1.12
C PHE A 658 1.76 13.67 -1.49
N ASN A 659 2.15 14.46 -2.48
CA ASN A 659 1.30 15.45 -3.10
C ASN A 659 0.90 15.00 -4.50
N PHE A 660 -0.35 15.27 -4.84
CA PHE A 660 -0.91 14.94 -6.13
C PHE A 660 -1.28 16.22 -6.87
N PHE A 661 -0.65 16.45 -7.97
CA PHE A 661 -0.94 17.58 -8.82
C PHE A 661 -1.67 17.14 -10.07
N ALA A 662 -2.71 17.86 -10.38
CA ALA A 662 -3.53 17.59 -11.53
C ALA A 662 -3.62 18.84 -12.40
N GLY A 663 -3.50 18.69 -13.68
CA GLY A 663 -3.51 19.81 -14.61
C GLY A 663 -3.46 19.38 -16.06
N PRO A 664 -3.19 20.33 -16.97
CA PRO A 664 -3.02 20.00 -18.39
C PRO A 664 -1.94 18.96 -18.70
N PHE A 665 -1.02 18.76 -17.77
CA PHE A 665 0.01 17.74 -17.82
C PHE A 665 -0.48 16.36 -17.31
N GLY A 666 -1.78 16.20 -17.00
CA GLY A 666 -2.35 15.00 -16.41
C GLY A 666 -2.15 14.95 -14.90
N LEU A 667 -1.77 13.79 -14.38
CA LEU A 667 -1.61 13.51 -12.97
C LEU A 667 -0.12 13.38 -12.63
N LEU A 668 0.39 14.29 -11.82
CA LEU A 668 1.76 14.28 -11.32
C LEU A 668 1.80 13.91 -9.84
N ARG A 669 2.66 12.98 -9.49
CA ARG A 669 2.90 12.51 -8.13
C ARG A 669 4.25 13.02 -7.66
N VAL A 670 4.28 13.63 -6.48
CA VAL A 670 5.48 14.23 -5.91
C VAL A 670 5.56 13.97 -4.43
N VAL A 671 6.73 13.58 -3.95
CA VAL A 671 7.04 13.53 -2.53
C VAL A 671 7.61 14.87 -2.09
N THR A 672 7.04 15.43 -1.03
CA THR A 672 7.56 16.64 -0.35
C THR A 672 7.77 16.32 1.13
N ASN A 673 8.38 17.23 1.88
CA ASN A 673 8.60 17.05 3.32
C ASN A 673 7.75 18.04 4.12
N ILE A 674 7.05 17.53 5.13
CA ILE A 674 6.49 18.34 6.22
C ILE A 674 7.57 18.43 7.29
N ASP A 675 8.06 19.64 7.60
CA ASP A 675 9.27 19.85 8.39
C ASP A 675 9.24 19.19 9.78
N GLU A 676 8.13 19.32 10.52
CA GLU A 676 8.00 18.79 11.88
C GLU A 676 6.55 18.41 12.19
N VAL A 677 6.38 17.22 12.75
CA VAL A 677 5.09 16.68 13.14
C VAL A 677 5.22 16.04 14.52
N THR A 678 4.23 16.27 15.38
CA THR A 678 4.10 15.58 16.67
C THR A 678 2.87 14.68 16.68
N ILE A 679 3.06 13.43 17.08
CA ILE A 679 2.01 12.42 17.17
C ILE A 679 2.04 11.80 18.57
N GLN A 680 0.88 11.70 19.21
CA GLN A 680 0.73 11.05 20.51
C GLN A 680 -0.54 10.20 20.54
N GLY A 681 -0.54 9.18 21.38
CA GLY A 681 -1.71 8.31 21.43
C GLY A 681 -1.65 7.25 22.51
N ALA A 682 -2.72 6.49 22.54
CA ALA A 682 -2.89 5.37 23.45
C ALA A 682 -3.58 4.22 22.73
N GLU A 683 -3.19 3.01 23.06
CA GLU A 683 -3.80 1.81 22.49
C GLU A 683 -4.02 0.74 23.55
N VAL A 684 -5.03 -0.07 23.33
CA VAL A 684 -5.37 -1.23 24.15
C VAL A 684 -5.85 -2.36 23.27
N ASP A 685 -5.44 -3.58 23.55
CA ASP A 685 -6.01 -4.79 22.98
C ASP A 685 -6.29 -5.82 24.07
N ALA A 686 -7.33 -6.63 23.87
CA ALA A 686 -7.76 -7.66 24.78
C ALA A 686 -8.26 -8.90 24.04
N ARG A 687 -7.93 -10.08 24.57
CA ARG A 687 -8.47 -11.37 24.14
C ARG A 687 -8.93 -12.13 25.36
N TRP A 688 -10.17 -12.60 25.34
CA TRP A 688 -10.78 -13.29 26.49
C TRP A 688 -11.40 -14.60 26.04
N GLN A 689 -10.84 -15.69 26.52
CA GLN A 689 -11.47 -17.02 26.46
C GLN A 689 -12.49 -17.11 27.60
N VAL A 690 -13.76 -16.79 27.32
CA VAL A 690 -14.84 -16.73 28.33
C VAL A 690 -15.11 -18.12 28.93
N ASN A 691 -15.06 -19.14 28.09
CA ASN A 691 -15.15 -20.56 28.43
C ASN A 691 -14.69 -21.39 27.23
N ASP A 692 -14.80 -22.71 27.31
CA ASP A 692 -14.35 -23.65 26.26
C ASP A 692 -15.06 -23.47 24.91
N VAL A 693 -16.14 -22.69 24.83
CA VAL A 693 -16.95 -22.48 23.63
C VAL A 693 -16.80 -21.04 23.10
N PHE A 694 -16.74 -20.06 23.99
CA PHE A 694 -16.84 -18.65 23.60
C PHE A 694 -15.55 -17.88 23.88
N SER A 695 -15.05 -17.21 22.87
CA SER A 695 -13.99 -16.20 22.97
C SER A 695 -14.48 -14.83 22.48
N VAL A 696 -13.93 -13.77 23.03
CA VAL A 696 -14.16 -12.37 22.64
C VAL A 696 -12.82 -11.69 22.52
N PHE A 697 -12.67 -10.86 21.51
CA PHE A 697 -11.46 -10.04 21.32
C PHE A 697 -11.84 -8.63 20.89
N GLY A 698 -10.94 -7.71 21.09
CA GLY A 698 -11.11 -6.35 20.59
C GLY A 698 -9.92 -5.48 20.94
N GLY A 699 -9.80 -4.40 20.22
CA GLY A 699 -8.78 -3.42 20.42
C GLY A 699 -9.23 -2.04 20.00
N TYR A 700 -8.61 -1.04 20.58
CA TYR A 700 -8.86 0.36 20.30
C TYR A 700 -7.55 1.15 20.36
N ALA A 701 -7.35 2.05 19.43
CA ALA A 701 -6.26 3.00 19.43
C ALA A 701 -6.80 4.41 19.18
N TYR A 702 -6.29 5.35 19.94
CA TYR A 702 -6.50 6.79 19.76
C TYR A 702 -5.19 7.43 19.33
N THR A 703 -5.23 8.26 18.30
CA THR A 703 -4.06 8.94 17.73
C THR A 703 -4.39 10.42 17.56
N ASP A 704 -3.55 11.29 18.13
CA ASP A 704 -3.59 12.73 17.99
C ASP A 704 -2.30 13.19 17.33
N GLY A 705 -2.37 13.64 16.09
CA GLY A 705 -1.23 14.05 15.28
C GLY A 705 -1.40 15.46 14.75
N ASN A 706 -0.38 16.32 14.94
CA ASN A 706 -0.43 17.72 14.56
C ASN A 706 0.80 18.13 13.76
N ILE A 707 0.61 18.99 12.74
CA ILE A 707 1.66 19.61 11.97
C ILE A 707 2.21 20.79 12.78
N ASP A 708 3.44 20.69 13.27
CA ASP A 708 4.08 21.76 14.03
C ASP A 708 4.70 22.81 13.11
N LYS A 709 5.23 22.36 11.97
CA LYS A 709 5.87 23.22 11.00
C LYS A 709 5.81 22.61 9.59
N TYR A 710 5.45 23.43 8.61
CA TYR A 710 5.54 23.10 7.18
C TYR A 710 5.91 24.37 6.40
N ALA A 711 7.19 24.51 6.01
CA ALA A 711 7.69 25.71 5.33
C ALA A 711 7.07 25.90 3.95
N GLY A 712 6.81 24.81 3.21
CA GLY A 712 6.14 24.85 1.91
C GLY A 712 4.68 25.28 1.99
N ARG A 713 4.02 25.08 3.16
CA ARG A 713 2.61 25.46 3.42
C ARG A 713 2.44 25.98 4.85
N PRO A 714 2.99 27.16 5.18
CA PRO A 714 3.05 27.63 6.58
C PRO A 714 1.69 27.87 7.23
N TYR A 715 0.64 27.99 6.46
CA TYR A 715 -0.74 28.14 6.92
C TYR A 715 -1.37 26.83 7.43
N THR A 716 -0.75 25.67 7.20
CA THR A 716 -1.22 24.37 7.68
C THR A 716 -0.75 24.02 9.10
N LYS A 717 -0.09 24.95 9.78
CA LYS A 717 0.34 24.76 11.16
C LYS A 717 -0.86 24.48 12.07
N ASP A 718 -0.72 23.54 12.96
CA ASP A 718 -1.73 23.02 13.90
C ASP A 718 -2.86 22.20 13.22
N ASN A 719 -2.79 21.97 11.89
CA ASN A 719 -3.67 21.02 11.21
C ASN A 719 -3.29 19.57 11.55
N GLU A 720 -4.26 18.67 11.41
CA GLU A 720 -4.07 17.25 11.65
C GLU A 720 -3.10 16.62 10.64
N VAL A 721 -2.38 15.60 11.07
CA VAL A 721 -1.51 14.81 10.19
C VAL A 721 -2.37 14.04 9.18
N PRO A 722 -2.10 14.17 7.87
CA PRO A 722 -2.84 13.44 6.85
C PRO A 722 -2.74 11.92 6.99
N TYR A 723 -3.76 11.22 6.55
CA TYR A 723 -3.88 9.75 6.58
C TYR A 723 -3.90 9.14 8.00
N ALA A 724 -3.95 9.97 9.05
CA ALA A 724 -3.98 9.55 10.44
C ALA A 724 -5.41 9.63 10.99
N PRO A 725 -6.18 8.54 11.00
CA PRO A 725 -7.51 8.57 11.65
C PRO A 725 -7.36 8.83 13.15
N GLU A 726 -8.24 9.66 13.72
CA GLU A 726 -8.25 9.96 15.15
C GLU A 726 -8.34 8.68 16.00
N TYR A 727 -9.07 7.68 15.53
CA TYR A 727 -9.16 6.38 16.19
C TYR A 727 -9.31 5.24 15.18
N THR A 728 -8.82 4.07 15.58
CA THR A 728 -9.08 2.80 14.91
C THR A 728 -9.42 1.75 15.96
N GLY A 729 -10.19 0.76 15.57
CA GLY A 729 -10.45 -0.34 16.48
C GLY A 729 -11.19 -1.49 15.84
N ASN A 730 -11.27 -2.56 16.62
CA ASN A 730 -12.02 -3.75 16.25
C ASN A 730 -12.66 -4.39 17.49
N VAL A 731 -13.69 -5.16 17.27
CA VAL A 731 -14.31 -6.03 18.27
C VAL A 731 -14.87 -7.26 17.57
N GLY A 732 -14.73 -8.42 18.20
CA GLY A 732 -15.28 -9.64 17.64
C GLY A 732 -15.53 -10.70 18.69
N ALA A 733 -16.29 -11.73 18.29
CA ALA A 733 -16.57 -12.89 19.08
C ALA A 733 -16.52 -14.16 18.22
N GLN A 734 -16.02 -15.23 18.80
CA GLN A 734 -15.97 -16.54 18.19
C GLN A 734 -16.62 -17.56 19.12
N ALA A 735 -17.32 -18.52 18.52
CA ALA A 735 -17.94 -19.64 19.23
C ALA A 735 -17.59 -20.96 18.54
N GLU A 736 -17.08 -21.92 19.30
CA GLU A 736 -16.65 -23.24 18.85
C GLU A 736 -17.53 -24.30 19.46
N PHE A 737 -18.38 -24.93 18.67
CA PHE A 737 -19.34 -25.93 19.11
C PHE A 737 -18.91 -27.32 18.64
N PRO A 738 -18.46 -28.23 19.53
CA PRO A 738 -18.21 -29.61 19.16
C PRO A 738 -19.52 -30.34 18.83
N LEU A 739 -19.63 -30.83 17.62
CA LEU A 739 -20.81 -31.60 17.11
C LEU A 739 -20.50 -33.10 17.14
N GLY A 740 -20.39 -33.66 18.31
CA GLY A 740 -19.98 -35.05 18.53
C GLY A 740 -18.45 -35.20 18.57
N GLN A 741 -17.89 -36.29 18.07
CA GLN A 741 -16.45 -36.60 18.15
C GLN A 741 -15.66 -36.23 16.88
N ALA A 742 -16.33 -35.86 15.80
CA ALA A 742 -15.68 -35.74 14.50
C ALA A 742 -15.96 -34.42 13.77
N LEU A 743 -16.84 -33.60 14.30
CA LEU A 743 -17.25 -32.33 13.69
C LEU A 743 -17.21 -31.20 14.72
N GLU A 744 -16.86 -30.03 14.26
CA GLU A 744 -16.90 -28.80 15.01
C GLU A 744 -17.52 -27.70 14.15
N LEU A 745 -18.35 -26.86 14.76
CA LEU A 745 -18.92 -25.67 14.15
C LEU A 745 -18.25 -24.44 14.78
N VAL A 746 -17.54 -23.68 13.98
CA VAL A 746 -16.93 -22.41 14.39
C VAL A 746 -17.76 -21.29 13.79
N ALA A 747 -18.26 -20.40 14.62
CA ALA A 747 -18.96 -19.18 14.22
C ALA A 747 -18.19 -17.97 14.72
N ARG A 748 -17.89 -17.05 13.81
CA ARG A 748 -17.16 -15.81 14.10
C ARG A 748 -17.87 -14.60 13.51
N VAL A 749 -17.90 -13.53 14.26
CA VAL A 749 -18.31 -12.19 13.81
C VAL A 749 -17.29 -11.20 14.34
N ASP A 750 -16.84 -10.30 13.49
CA ASP A 750 -15.98 -9.20 13.86
C ASP A 750 -16.42 -7.90 13.17
N ALA A 751 -16.16 -6.79 13.82
CA ALA A 751 -16.35 -5.44 13.30
C ALA A 751 -15.06 -4.65 13.45
N SER A 752 -14.68 -3.94 12.42
CA SER A 752 -13.62 -2.93 12.43
C SER A 752 -14.21 -1.55 12.24
N PHE A 753 -13.62 -0.52 12.85
CA PHE A 753 -14.07 0.86 12.74
C PHE A 753 -12.88 1.80 12.66
N VAL A 754 -13.03 2.84 11.85
CA VAL A 754 -12.02 3.86 11.57
C VAL A 754 -12.66 5.23 11.73
N GLY A 755 -11.97 6.12 12.42
CA GLY A 755 -12.41 7.49 12.64
C GLY A 755 -12.31 8.38 11.42
N GLU A 756 -12.80 9.61 11.55
CA GLU A 756 -12.64 10.65 10.55
C GLU A 756 -11.18 10.78 10.13
N THR A 757 -10.92 11.01 8.84
CA THR A 757 -9.56 11.03 8.30
C THR A 757 -9.38 12.13 7.28
N TRP A 758 -8.43 13.02 7.51
CA TRP A 758 -7.93 13.95 6.51
C TRP A 758 -6.87 13.28 5.62
N PHE A 759 -6.86 13.63 4.35
CA PHE A 759 -5.92 13.06 3.37
C PHE A 759 -4.89 14.06 2.86
N HIS A 760 -4.95 15.32 3.33
CA HIS A 760 -4.06 16.38 2.89
C HIS A 760 -3.78 17.38 4.03
N PRO A 761 -2.59 18.02 4.08
CA PRO A 761 -2.31 19.08 5.06
C PRO A 761 -3.24 20.29 4.94
N VAL A 762 -3.71 20.61 3.74
CA VAL A 762 -4.73 21.64 3.51
C VAL A 762 -6.09 21.07 3.92
N GLN A 763 -6.72 21.66 4.91
CA GLN A 763 -7.97 21.16 5.51
C GLN A 763 -9.06 22.21 5.38
N ASP A 764 -9.11 23.20 6.26
CA ASP A 764 -10.16 24.21 6.27
C ASP A 764 -9.81 25.49 5.48
N GLU A 765 -8.64 25.56 4.86
CA GLU A 765 -8.16 26.73 4.18
C GLU A 765 -8.84 26.94 2.82
N ARG A 766 -8.97 28.23 2.46
CA ARG A 766 -9.32 28.65 1.11
C ARG A 766 -8.03 29.01 0.36
N LEU A 767 -7.86 28.39 -0.81
CA LEU A 767 -6.62 28.54 -1.59
C LEU A 767 -6.89 28.96 -3.04
N PRO A 768 -6.02 29.81 -3.60
CA PRO A 768 -5.98 30.03 -5.04
C PRO A 768 -5.70 28.71 -5.77
N ASN A 769 -6.33 28.53 -6.91
CA ASN A 769 -6.17 27.37 -7.78
C ASN A 769 -6.21 27.82 -9.26
N LEU A 770 -6.06 26.88 -10.19
CA LEU A 770 -6.10 27.19 -11.62
C LEU A 770 -7.38 27.94 -12.03
N PHE A 771 -8.53 27.69 -11.40
CA PHE A 771 -9.79 28.35 -11.73
C PHE A 771 -9.91 29.76 -11.16
N THR A 772 -9.10 30.11 -10.15
CA THR A 772 -9.08 31.46 -9.59
C THR A 772 -8.70 32.51 -10.65
N ALA A 773 -7.76 32.17 -11.53
CA ALA A 773 -7.36 33.02 -12.64
C ALA A 773 -8.50 33.33 -13.62
N PHE A 774 -9.51 32.49 -13.68
CA PHE A 774 -10.71 32.64 -14.51
C PHE A 774 -11.91 33.27 -13.78
N GLY A 775 -11.72 33.68 -12.52
CA GLY A 775 -12.75 34.37 -11.73
C GLY A 775 -13.74 33.46 -11.02
N PHE A 776 -13.45 32.15 -10.88
CA PHE A 776 -14.31 31.19 -10.20
C PHE A 776 -14.06 31.11 -8.68
N GLY A 777 -13.24 32.00 -8.13
CA GLY A 777 -12.96 32.05 -6.71
C GLY A 777 -11.85 31.07 -6.27
N GLN A 778 -11.69 30.97 -4.97
CA GLN A 778 -10.73 30.07 -4.34
C GLN A 778 -11.35 28.69 -4.08
N GLY A 779 -10.51 27.67 -4.02
CA GLY A 779 -10.90 26.34 -3.56
C GLY A 779 -11.10 26.30 -2.04
N GLU A 780 -12.01 25.47 -1.55
CA GLU A 780 -12.25 25.22 -0.13
C GLU A 780 -12.34 23.72 0.14
N PHE A 781 -11.47 23.20 1.01
CA PHE A 781 -11.25 21.78 1.19
C PHE A 781 -11.81 21.23 2.52
N SER A 782 -12.60 22.00 3.29
CA SER A 782 -13.18 21.58 4.58
C SER A 782 -14.05 20.32 4.52
N LYS A 783 -14.57 19.98 3.35
CA LYS A 783 -15.33 18.75 3.13
C LYS A 783 -14.49 17.55 2.64
N MET A 784 -13.21 17.78 2.30
CA MET A 784 -12.35 16.78 1.67
C MET A 784 -11.69 15.87 2.73
N LYS A 785 -12.54 15.27 3.55
CA LYS A 785 -12.20 14.28 4.57
C LYS A 785 -13.17 13.12 4.49
N ARG A 786 -12.69 11.94 4.88
CA ARG A 786 -13.53 10.75 4.96
C ARG A 786 -14.25 10.73 6.30
N ASP A 787 -15.55 10.49 6.24
CA ASP A 787 -16.38 10.25 7.41
C ASP A 787 -15.99 8.95 8.13
N PRO A 788 -16.27 8.82 9.44
CA PRO A 788 -16.05 7.57 10.16
C PRO A 788 -16.92 6.45 9.59
N TYR A 789 -16.38 5.24 9.56
CA TYR A 789 -17.11 4.06 9.06
C TYR A 789 -16.84 2.82 9.92
N ALA A 790 -17.70 1.81 9.78
CA ALA A 790 -17.57 0.53 10.45
C ALA A 790 -17.97 -0.64 9.54
N VAL A 791 -17.08 -1.60 9.39
CA VAL A 791 -17.28 -2.79 8.54
C VAL A 791 -17.47 -4.02 9.42
N VAL A 792 -18.50 -4.81 9.14
CA VAL A 792 -18.81 -6.04 9.87
C VAL A 792 -18.58 -7.25 8.97
N ASN A 793 -17.85 -8.25 9.47
CA ASN A 793 -17.60 -9.51 8.79
C ASN A 793 -18.19 -10.68 9.60
N ALA A 794 -18.58 -11.75 8.91
CA ALA A 794 -19.11 -12.95 9.53
C ALA A 794 -18.61 -14.22 8.84
N ARG A 795 -18.28 -15.25 9.61
CA ARG A 795 -17.86 -16.55 9.10
C ARG A 795 -18.55 -17.67 9.87
N LEU A 796 -18.93 -18.73 9.17
CA LEU A 796 -19.48 -19.94 9.73
C LEU A 796 -18.79 -21.16 9.10
N THR A 797 -17.97 -21.83 9.87
CA THR A 797 -17.15 -22.96 9.42
C THR A 797 -17.63 -24.26 10.06
N LEU A 798 -18.02 -25.23 9.26
CA LEU A 798 -18.20 -26.63 9.70
C LEU A 798 -16.91 -27.37 9.32
N GLN A 799 -16.16 -27.83 10.32
CA GLN A 799 -14.90 -28.52 10.08
C GLN A 799 -14.87 -29.93 10.65
N ALA A 800 -14.14 -30.79 9.97
CA ALA A 800 -13.75 -32.13 10.39
C ALA A 800 -12.24 -32.26 10.32
N GLU A 801 -11.69 -33.40 10.77
CA GLU A 801 -10.23 -33.64 10.74
C GLU A 801 -9.59 -33.38 9.37
N ARG A 802 -10.26 -33.76 8.29
CA ARG A 802 -9.73 -33.73 6.91
C ARG A 802 -10.43 -32.80 5.95
N TRP A 803 -11.51 -32.17 6.36
CA TRP A 803 -12.23 -31.25 5.49
C TRP A 803 -12.91 -30.12 6.29
N GLY A 804 -13.16 -29.03 5.62
CA GLY A 804 -13.94 -27.92 6.15
C GLY A 804 -14.83 -27.31 5.07
N VAL A 805 -15.96 -26.74 5.50
CA VAL A 805 -16.84 -25.92 4.66
C VAL A 805 -17.11 -24.63 5.41
N THR A 806 -16.80 -23.51 4.78
CA THR A 806 -16.97 -22.16 5.36
C THR A 806 -17.94 -21.36 4.50
N ALA A 807 -18.97 -20.80 5.13
CA ALA A 807 -19.73 -19.68 4.57
C ALA A 807 -19.16 -18.39 5.16
N TRP A 808 -18.90 -17.41 4.30
CA TRP A 808 -18.33 -16.14 4.70
C TRP A 808 -19.09 -14.97 4.09
N GLY A 809 -19.07 -13.83 4.78
CA GLY A 809 -19.53 -12.53 4.30
C GLY A 809 -18.59 -11.46 4.81
N ARG A 810 -18.21 -10.55 3.94
CA ARG A 810 -17.44 -9.33 4.22
C ARG A 810 -18.34 -8.14 4.01
N ASN A 811 -18.17 -7.11 4.83
CA ASN A 811 -19.02 -5.93 4.83
C ASN A 811 -20.53 -6.31 4.80
N VAL A 812 -20.94 -7.24 5.67
CA VAL A 812 -22.33 -7.76 5.68
C VAL A 812 -23.39 -6.73 6.04
N GLY A 813 -22.97 -5.53 6.46
CA GLY A 813 -23.79 -4.36 6.71
C GLY A 813 -24.00 -3.49 5.48
N ASP A 814 -23.28 -3.78 4.39
CA ASP A 814 -23.24 -2.97 3.17
C ASP A 814 -22.93 -1.49 3.48
N GLU A 815 -21.88 -1.30 4.28
CA GLU A 815 -21.38 0.04 4.62
C GLU A 815 -20.72 0.66 3.41
N GLU A 816 -21.23 1.79 2.96
CA GLU A 816 -20.64 2.59 1.88
C GLU A 816 -19.68 3.62 2.48
N TYR A 817 -18.42 3.63 2.04
CA TYR A 817 -17.41 4.58 2.51
C TYR A 817 -16.33 4.82 1.45
N LEU A 818 -15.64 5.94 1.54
CA LEU A 818 -14.54 6.25 0.65
C LEU A 818 -13.30 5.44 1.01
N ALA A 819 -12.73 4.74 0.04
CA ALA A 819 -11.43 4.11 0.19
C ALA A 819 -10.33 5.16 0.31
N GLU A 820 -10.38 6.19 -0.53
CA GLU A 820 -9.38 7.24 -0.62
C GLU A 820 -9.98 8.58 -1.07
N ILE A 821 -9.38 9.67 -0.58
CA ILE A 821 -9.54 11.01 -1.14
C ILE A 821 -8.13 11.52 -1.45
N ILE A 822 -7.90 12.03 -2.65
CA ILE A 822 -6.64 12.66 -3.05
C ILE A 822 -6.93 14.12 -3.38
N PRO A 823 -6.82 15.04 -2.43
CA PRO A 823 -6.98 16.46 -2.70
C PRO A 823 -5.89 16.98 -3.64
N ALA A 824 -6.29 17.78 -4.60
CA ALA A 824 -5.43 18.54 -5.50
C ALA A 824 -5.76 20.04 -5.37
N PRO A 825 -5.32 20.72 -4.30
CA PRO A 825 -5.75 22.07 -3.96
C PRO A 825 -5.44 23.09 -5.05
N GLU A 826 -4.29 22.97 -5.71
CA GLU A 826 -3.85 23.84 -6.79
C GLU A 826 -4.72 23.67 -8.04
N PHE A 827 -5.37 22.53 -8.18
CA PHE A 827 -6.32 22.27 -9.25
C PHE A 827 -7.76 22.72 -8.88
N GLY A 828 -8.13 22.69 -7.59
CA GLY A 828 -9.48 23.08 -7.11
C GLY A 828 -10.48 21.91 -7.04
N ALA A 829 -9.98 20.69 -7.01
CA ALA A 829 -10.77 19.45 -6.90
C ALA A 829 -10.03 18.38 -6.11
N SER A 830 -10.69 17.27 -5.86
CA SER A 830 -10.12 16.04 -5.31
C SER A 830 -10.45 14.86 -6.19
N PHE A 831 -9.60 13.85 -6.18
CA PHE A 831 -9.89 12.54 -6.77
C PHE A 831 -10.34 11.62 -5.65
N ILE A 832 -11.41 10.88 -5.89
CA ILE A 832 -12.03 10.02 -4.87
C ILE A 832 -12.20 8.62 -5.42
N HIS A 833 -12.05 7.65 -4.54
CA HIS A 833 -12.21 6.23 -4.84
C HIS A 833 -13.14 5.58 -3.83
N ASP A 834 -14.06 4.75 -4.32
CA ASP A 834 -15.00 4.02 -3.48
C ASP A 834 -14.39 2.76 -2.89
N ALA A 835 -14.83 2.38 -1.70
CA ALA A 835 -14.44 1.12 -1.09
C ALA A 835 -15.32 -0.03 -1.61
N PRO A 836 -14.80 -1.29 -1.61
CA PRO A 836 -15.62 -2.44 -1.97
C PRO A 836 -16.85 -2.60 -1.06
N GLY A 837 -18.01 -2.80 -1.64
CA GLY A 837 -19.26 -3.09 -0.95
C GLY A 837 -19.31 -4.48 -0.30
N ASP A 838 -20.51 -5.01 -0.09
CA ASP A 838 -20.71 -6.33 0.49
C ASP A 838 -20.23 -7.45 -0.43
N SER A 839 -19.70 -8.51 0.15
CA SER A 839 -19.35 -9.72 -0.57
C SER A 839 -19.58 -10.97 0.29
N TYR A 840 -19.95 -12.08 -0.34
CA TYR A 840 -20.22 -13.34 0.35
C TYR A 840 -19.88 -14.54 -0.51
N GLY A 841 -19.63 -15.68 0.15
CA GLY A 841 -19.31 -16.89 -0.59
C GLY A 841 -19.20 -18.13 0.27
N LEU A 842 -18.83 -19.22 -0.40
CA LEU A 842 -18.58 -20.51 0.19
C LEU A 842 -17.15 -20.96 -0.14
N GLU A 843 -16.53 -21.62 0.80
CA GLU A 843 -15.21 -22.21 0.67
C GLU A 843 -15.20 -23.65 1.16
N VAL A 844 -14.46 -24.51 0.50
CA VAL A 844 -14.25 -25.91 0.88
C VAL A 844 -12.75 -26.17 0.95
N SER A 845 -12.30 -26.76 2.04
CA SER A 845 -10.91 -27.18 2.24
C SER A 845 -10.81 -28.68 2.50
N PHE A 846 -9.72 -29.28 2.00
CA PHE A 846 -9.36 -30.68 2.24
C PHE A 846 -7.89 -30.80 2.64
N ARG A 847 -7.64 -31.67 3.64
CA ARG A 847 -6.31 -31.97 4.15
C ARG A 847 -6.04 -33.46 4.07
N PHE A 848 -4.82 -33.82 3.65
CA PHE A 848 -4.42 -35.23 3.46
C PHE A 848 -3.09 -35.50 4.14
#